data_9d0860bff499cddf323bbd8759b6d152
#
_entry.id   9d0860bff499cddf323bbd8759b6d152
#
_cell.length_a   1.000
_cell.length_b   1.000
_cell.length_c   1.000
_cell.angle_alpha   90.00
_cell.angle_beta   90.00
_cell.angle_gamma   90.00
#
_symmetry.space_group_name_H-M   'P 1'
#
loop_
_entity.id
_entity.type
_entity.pdbx_description
1 polymer ?
#
loop_
_entity_poly.entity_id
_entity_poly.type
_entity_poly.pdbx_seq_one_letter_code
_entity_poly.pdbx_strand_id
1 'polypeptide(L)'
;MKRVFWIFGCLTGLSSVFADDFFTAKIEPLLRQRCYECHSHEKKMKGGLTLDSKSGWEQGGDLGPAVLPGKPEESLLIKMVRWSDEEHQMPPKEKLPSTEIALLEEWVKRGALDPRVVVKKRPTESDWWSLKPLVLPKVPEVAQVEHPVDRFIRTRLAELKIMPSPEADRRTLIRRVMFDLHGLPPSQADVEAFMQNMDPKAYEKLVDRLLESPRYGERWARHWLDTIHFAETHGCGHDLPRDQAWRYRDYVITALNEDKPWSRFVREQLAADVLFPEEPKLIAALGFLGAGVFDHSAYQTAPKNFDYLDRDDLVTQTLGAFASTTANCARCHAHKFDPISQDDYYALQAVFAGLIEGDIPFDEDKTVAQSRKRWQSLLTAAEAKDKAALLTPENAALVSAWEKIQGAPVKWMPLSYESYVSTDGTGFARYADILLANGPKPDKDTYIVTGSTPLTTVTALRLDTLANDSLPQKGPGRQDNGNLTLSELEAQVFEPGTTQPARLKFARATADFDQAGYAAAAAIDGNPATGWGIHPSVGQSHHIVFELAQPLTLKAGARLTLSLKQLAGRSHLIGFFKLSVTAEPAVRAAAMPTLAQEALKLPADQRSEPQRLALAAHALRIRADEEMKKLPAPAQVYAAAKKADVLLAVGKGTPTTIAKAKTVQVLKRGEFDKPMKEAVSGALSAIQALPARFEKAHTSDESARRAALADWLADEKNPLTWRSIANRVWHYHFGRGLCDTPNDFGRMGGTPSHPELLDWLACELRNHGGSLKHLHRLIVTSAAYRQSSAHRDDAVLLDADNRLLWRMNRLRLDADSYRDFVLATSDSLDPALGGPSVRQFVTGPPVQLTPTLNYEAYDWAALPKHRRSIYRFVWRGVPDPFMDALDFPD
;
A
#
# COMPACT_ATOMS: atom_id res chain seq x y z
N MET A 1 32.75 45.67 -65.93
CA MET A 1 34.12 45.80 -66.50
C MET A 1 35.09 45.02 -65.65
N LYS A 2 35.84 44.20 -66.31
CA LYS A 2 37.13 43.57 -65.99
C LYS A 2 37.25 42.71 -64.74
N ARG A 3 37.36 41.40 -65.02
CA ARG A 3 37.90 40.25 -64.25
C ARG A 3 39.36 40.55 -63.85
N VAL A 4 39.73 40.03 -62.64
CA VAL A 4 41.09 39.53 -62.42
C VAL A 4 40.96 38.21 -61.65
N PHE A 5 41.37 37.15 -62.26
CA PHE A 5 41.62 35.81 -61.70
C PHE A 5 42.95 35.82 -60.93
N TRP A 6 42.96 35.33 -59.67
CA TRP A 6 44.18 34.81 -59.08
C TRP A 6 43.99 33.34 -58.75
N ILE A 7 44.74 32.54 -59.40
CA ILE A 7 44.92 31.11 -59.19
C ILE A 7 45.86 30.96 -57.96
N PHE A 8 45.46 30.45 -56.90
CA PHE A 8 46.30 29.90 -55.82
C PHE A 8 46.20 28.38 -55.88
N GLY A 9 47.36 27.76 -56.25
CA GLY A 9 47.53 26.34 -56.35
C GLY A 9 47.34 25.68 -55.00
N CYS A 10 46.37 24.80 -54.93
CA CYS A 10 46.17 23.90 -53.82
C CYS A 10 47.15 22.72 -53.96
N LEU A 11 48.25 22.77 -53.21
CA LEU A 11 49.01 21.57 -52.90
C LEU A 11 48.24 20.74 -51.95
N THR A 12 47.45 19.82 -52.45
CA THR A 12 46.91 18.76 -51.66
C THR A 12 48.05 17.80 -51.29
N GLY A 13 48.56 18.00 -50.04
CA GLY A 13 49.35 16.97 -49.39
C GLY A 13 48.51 15.73 -49.26
N LEU A 14 48.78 14.70 -50.03
CA LEU A 14 48.35 13.34 -49.70
C LEU A 14 49.01 12.97 -48.36
N SER A 15 48.37 13.23 -47.27
CA SER A 15 48.66 12.53 -46.04
C SER A 15 48.21 11.09 -46.27
N SER A 16 49.11 10.24 -46.67
CA SER A 16 48.95 8.79 -46.61
C SER A 16 48.52 8.45 -45.17
N VAL A 17 47.33 7.92 -45.03
CA VAL A 17 46.85 7.25 -43.83
C VAL A 17 47.74 6.02 -43.70
N PHE A 18 48.87 6.15 -43.00
CA PHE A 18 49.54 5.01 -42.40
C PHE A 18 48.60 4.53 -41.32
N ALA A 19 47.80 3.47 -41.61
CA ALA A 19 47.19 2.70 -40.55
C ALA A 19 48.29 2.36 -39.55
N ASP A 20 48.13 2.72 -38.28
CA ASP A 20 49.18 2.54 -37.31
C ASP A 20 49.40 1.03 -37.12
N ASP A 21 50.44 0.49 -37.79
CA ASP A 21 50.89 -0.90 -37.67
C ASP A 21 51.13 -1.28 -36.19
N PHE A 22 51.31 -0.27 -35.34
CA PHE A 22 51.56 -0.49 -33.94
C PHE A 22 50.38 -1.16 -33.22
N PHE A 23 49.15 -0.74 -33.51
CA PHE A 23 47.95 -1.39 -32.88
C PHE A 23 47.85 -2.85 -33.34
N THR A 24 47.85 -3.08 -34.63
CA THR A 24 47.65 -4.41 -35.22
C THR A 24 48.84 -5.37 -34.90
N ALA A 25 50.06 -4.85 -34.88
CA ALA A 25 51.24 -5.67 -34.64
C ALA A 25 51.53 -5.93 -33.13
N LYS A 26 51.16 -5.01 -32.25
CA LYS A 26 51.56 -5.08 -30.81
C LYS A 26 50.37 -5.08 -29.84
N ILE A 27 49.35 -4.25 -30.09
CA ILE A 27 48.29 -4.04 -29.09
C ILE A 27 47.18 -5.08 -29.25
N GLU A 28 46.65 -5.31 -30.42
CA GLU A 28 45.58 -6.29 -30.61
C GLU A 28 45.99 -7.72 -30.21
N PRO A 29 47.20 -8.24 -30.54
CA PRO A 29 47.63 -9.54 -30.04
C PRO A 29 47.69 -9.59 -28.49
N LEU A 30 48.17 -8.51 -27.86
CA LEU A 30 48.23 -8.40 -26.41
C LEU A 30 46.84 -8.41 -25.77
N LEU A 31 45.92 -7.59 -26.28
CA LEU A 31 44.53 -7.56 -25.82
C LEU A 31 43.85 -8.92 -26.01
N ARG A 32 44.10 -9.58 -27.15
CA ARG A 32 43.53 -10.91 -27.44
C ARG A 32 44.04 -11.97 -26.47
N GLN A 33 45.28 -11.93 -26.10
CA GLN A 33 45.91 -12.91 -25.23
C GLN A 33 45.56 -12.68 -23.76
N ARG A 34 45.54 -11.42 -23.31
CA ARG A 34 45.40 -11.07 -21.88
C ARG A 34 44.00 -10.62 -21.44
N CYS A 35 43.19 -10.08 -22.37
CA CYS A 35 41.98 -9.37 -22.00
C CYS A 35 40.68 -10.01 -22.58
N TYR A 36 40.68 -10.56 -23.81
CA TYR A 36 39.48 -11.02 -24.49
C TYR A 36 38.76 -12.18 -23.82
N GLU A 37 39.45 -12.98 -22.97
CA GLU A 37 38.84 -14.03 -22.18
C GLU A 37 37.70 -13.48 -21.27
N CYS A 38 37.89 -12.25 -20.78
CA CYS A 38 36.95 -11.60 -19.88
C CYS A 38 36.29 -10.34 -20.47
N HIS A 39 36.83 -9.73 -21.50
CA HIS A 39 36.38 -8.45 -22.05
C HIS A 39 36.26 -8.52 -23.58
N SER A 40 35.37 -9.40 -24.07
CA SER A 40 35.06 -9.51 -25.50
C SER A 40 33.58 -9.87 -25.72
N HIS A 41 33.06 -9.51 -26.90
CA HIS A 41 31.69 -9.86 -27.31
C HIS A 41 31.51 -11.38 -27.50
N GLU A 42 32.55 -12.11 -27.83
CA GLU A 42 32.49 -13.55 -28.13
C GLU A 42 32.55 -14.43 -26.85
N LYS A 43 33.19 -13.96 -25.79
CA LYS A 43 33.39 -14.76 -24.58
C LYS A 43 32.68 -14.21 -23.35
N LYS A 44 33.19 -13.14 -22.73
CA LYS A 44 32.63 -12.51 -21.53
C LYS A 44 32.79 -11.00 -21.58
N MET A 45 31.83 -10.26 -21.07
CA MET A 45 31.85 -8.81 -20.91
C MET A 45 31.88 -8.39 -19.44
N LYS A 46 32.93 -8.76 -18.72
CA LYS A 46 33.06 -8.42 -17.31
C LYS A 46 33.18 -6.90 -17.10
N GLY A 47 32.44 -6.38 -16.10
CA GLY A 47 32.39 -4.93 -15.84
C GLY A 47 31.81 -4.12 -17.00
N GLY A 48 30.95 -4.72 -17.84
CA GLY A 48 30.37 -4.06 -18.99
C GLY A 48 31.37 -3.67 -20.11
N LEU A 49 32.68 -3.96 -19.96
CA LEU A 49 33.74 -3.55 -20.84
C LEU A 49 34.02 -4.59 -21.91
N THR A 50 34.16 -4.15 -23.16
CA THR A 50 34.69 -4.96 -24.26
C THR A 50 35.89 -4.27 -24.86
N LEU A 51 36.96 -5.05 -25.14
CA LEU A 51 38.25 -4.58 -25.69
C LEU A 51 38.49 -5.14 -27.10
N ASP A 52 37.61 -5.98 -27.62
CA ASP A 52 37.67 -6.60 -28.93
C ASP A 52 37.11 -5.72 -30.07
N SER A 53 36.73 -4.47 -29.74
CA SER A 53 36.30 -3.46 -30.71
C SER A 53 36.71 -2.05 -30.25
N LYS A 54 36.90 -1.13 -31.22
CA LYS A 54 37.14 0.28 -30.92
C LYS A 54 35.98 0.90 -30.14
N SER A 55 34.75 0.69 -30.59
CA SER A 55 33.53 1.18 -29.92
C SER A 55 33.38 0.67 -28.50
N GLY A 56 33.86 -0.54 -28.19
CA GLY A 56 33.75 -1.12 -26.85
C GLY A 56 34.62 -0.41 -25.82
N TRP A 57 35.87 -0.11 -26.10
CA TRP A 57 36.72 0.60 -25.18
C TRP A 57 36.46 2.12 -25.14
N GLU A 58 35.98 2.73 -26.27
CA GLU A 58 35.53 4.12 -26.29
C GLU A 58 34.29 4.33 -25.43
N GLN A 59 33.33 3.42 -25.51
CA GLN A 59 32.12 3.44 -24.66
C GLN A 59 32.47 3.14 -23.19
N GLY A 60 33.48 2.28 -22.96
CA GLY A 60 33.91 1.87 -21.63
C GLY A 60 33.03 0.82 -20.99
N GLY A 61 33.18 0.65 -19.69
CA GLY A 61 32.43 -0.28 -18.87
C GLY A 61 31.65 0.43 -17.75
N ASP A 62 31.26 -0.34 -16.74
CA ASP A 62 30.47 0.12 -15.59
C ASP A 62 31.13 1.27 -14.79
N LEU A 63 32.47 1.41 -14.92
CA LEU A 63 33.24 2.48 -14.27
C LEU A 63 33.51 3.69 -15.18
N GLY A 64 32.95 3.69 -16.39
CA GLY A 64 33.17 4.74 -17.37
C GLY A 64 34.15 4.39 -18.48
N PRO A 65 34.65 5.39 -19.28
CA PRO A 65 35.55 5.18 -20.37
C PRO A 65 36.83 4.45 -19.95
N ALA A 66 37.13 3.34 -20.63
CA ALA A 66 38.29 2.53 -20.28
C ALA A 66 39.61 3.19 -20.73
N VAL A 67 39.60 3.88 -21.84
CA VAL A 67 40.76 4.54 -22.46
C VAL A 67 40.43 5.99 -22.78
N LEU A 68 41.25 6.90 -22.32
CA LEU A 68 41.22 8.32 -22.67
C LEU A 68 42.38 8.62 -23.64
N PRO A 69 42.13 8.81 -24.93
CA PRO A 69 43.17 9.01 -25.92
C PRO A 69 44.15 10.15 -25.55
N GLY A 70 45.43 9.88 -25.60
CA GLY A 70 46.47 10.83 -25.23
C GLY A 70 46.73 10.99 -23.72
N LYS A 71 45.94 10.31 -22.85
CA LYS A 71 45.96 10.49 -21.39
C LYS A 71 46.14 9.16 -20.65
N PRO A 72 47.27 8.53 -20.67
CA PRO A 72 47.50 7.23 -20.00
C PRO A 72 47.23 7.30 -18.51
N GLU A 73 47.68 8.35 -17.82
CA GLU A 73 47.49 8.48 -16.36
C GLU A 73 46.03 8.63 -15.91
N GLU A 74 45.14 9.10 -16.79
CA GLU A 74 43.73 9.24 -16.50
C GLU A 74 42.92 8.00 -16.94
N SER A 75 43.51 7.16 -17.84
CA SER A 75 42.84 5.99 -18.42
C SER A 75 42.67 4.86 -17.41
N LEU A 76 41.41 4.38 -17.23
CA LEU A 76 41.07 3.28 -16.30
C LEU A 76 41.83 2.01 -16.66
N LEU A 77 41.94 1.66 -17.93
CA LEU A 77 42.71 0.51 -18.40
C LEU A 77 44.15 0.53 -17.87
N ILE A 78 44.82 1.66 -17.93
CA ILE A 78 46.23 1.79 -17.51
C ILE A 78 46.34 1.68 -15.96
N LYS A 79 45.43 2.35 -15.23
CA LYS A 79 45.39 2.26 -13.75
C LYS A 79 45.21 0.80 -13.28
N MET A 80 44.31 0.07 -13.92
CA MET A 80 44.02 -1.31 -13.54
C MET A 80 45.16 -2.29 -13.91
N VAL A 81 45.80 -2.14 -15.05
CA VAL A 81 46.94 -3.03 -15.42
C VAL A 81 48.21 -2.71 -14.65
N ARG A 82 48.38 -1.48 -14.18
CA ARG A 82 49.45 -1.09 -13.25
C ARG A 82 49.23 -1.62 -11.83
N TRP A 83 48.04 -2.10 -11.53
CA TRP A 83 47.60 -2.46 -10.18
C TRP A 83 47.71 -1.31 -9.18
N SER A 84 47.45 -0.09 -9.64
CA SER A 84 47.45 1.10 -8.81
C SER A 84 46.14 1.31 -8.05
N ASP A 85 45.12 0.52 -8.35
CA ASP A 85 43.82 0.42 -7.67
C ASP A 85 43.72 -0.98 -7.07
N GLU A 86 43.69 -1.07 -5.75
CA GLU A 86 43.66 -2.36 -5.02
C GLU A 86 42.35 -3.10 -5.23
N GLU A 87 41.24 -2.38 -5.52
CA GLU A 87 39.92 -2.97 -5.74
C GLU A 87 39.73 -3.51 -7.17
N HIS A 88 40.52 -3.01 -8.16
CA HIS A 88 40.30 -3.29 -9.58
C HIS A 88 41.58 -3.69 -10.32
N GLN A 89 42.27 -4.69 -9.82
CA GLN A 89 43.49 -5.22 -10.40
C GLN A 89 43.20 -6.06 -11.66
N MET A 90 43.81 -5.71 -12.82
CA MET A 90 43.63 -6.45 -14.06
C MET A 90 45.00 -6.83 -14.71
N PRO A 91 45.15 -8.09 -15.23
CA PRO A 91 44.29 -9.25 -14.94
C PRO A 91 44.28 -9.62 -13.46
N PRO A 92 43.16 -10.25 -12.96
CA PRO A 92 42.97 -10.42 -11.51
C PRO A 92 43.88 -11.49 -10.87
N LYS A 93 44.54 -12.34 -11.63
CA LYS A 93 45.39 -13.43 -11.13
C LYS A 93 46.86 -13.11 -11.11
N GLU A 94 47.33 -12.35 -12.07
CA GLU A 94 48.75 -12.05 -12.26
C GLU A 94 48.90 -10.69 -12.94
N LYS A 95 49.80 -9.86 -12.40
CA LYS A 95 50.10 -8.56 -13.01
C LYS A 95 50.81 -8.73 -14.35
N LEU A 96 50.49 -7.89 -15.33
CA LEU A 96 51.16 -7.90 -16.62
C LEU A 96 52.67 -7.55 -16.44
N PRO A 97 53.53 -8.12 -17.28
CA PRO A 97 54.93 -7.69 -17.38
C PRO A 97 55.01 -6.19 -17.67
N SER A 98 56.03 -5.54 -17.09
CA SER A 98 56.25 -4.09 -17.31
C SER A 98 56.37 -3.69 -18.75
N THR A 99 56.88 -4.56 -19.58
CA THR A 99 57.02 -4.38 -21.07
C THR A 99 55.63 -4.36 -21.74
N GLU A 100 54.69 -5.20 -21.28
CA GLU A 100 53.31 -5.24 -21.81
C GLU A 100 52.53 -4.02 -21.34
N ILE A 101 52.70 -3.59 -20.07
CA ILE A 101 52.08 -2.35 -19.56
C ILE A 101 52.59 -1.14 -20.38
N ALA A 102 53.92 -1.05 -20.61
CA ALA A 102 54.50 0.05 -21.37
C ALA A 102 53.95 0.12 -22.84
N LEU A 103 53.63 -1.02 -23.45
CA LEU A 103 52.98 -1.05 -24.76
C LEU A 103 51.57 -0.45 -24.74
N LEU A 104 50.79 -0.76 -23.73
CA LEU A 104 49.46 -0.20 -23.56
C LEU A 104 49.51 1.29 -23.27
N GLU A 105 50.44 1.74 -22.44
CA GLU A 105 50.67 3.15 -22.14
C GLU A 105 51.05 3.95 -23.40
N GLU A 106 51.99 3.39 -24.18
CA GLU A 106 52.42 4.00 -25.41
C GLU A 106 51.29 4.09 -26.44
N TRP A 107 50.47 3.04 -26.55
CA TRP A 107 49.25 3.07 -27.37
C TRP A 107 48.30 4.20 -26.99
N VAL A 108 47.96 4.31 -25.70
CA VAL A 108 47.09 5.39 -25.19
C VAL A 108 47.72 6.75 -25.43
N LYS A 109 49.04 6.90 -25.16
CA LYS A 109 49.80 8.15 -25.39
C LYS A 109 49.79 8.61 -26.85
N ARG A 110 49.84 7.66 -27.80
CA ARG A 110 49.73 7.91 -29.25
C ARG A 110 48.30 8.27 -29.69
N GLY A 111 47.38 8.45 -28.80
CA GLY A 111 45.98 8.77 -29.09
C GLY A 111 45.09 7.56 -29.26
N ALA A 112 45.50 6.39 -28.80
CA ALA A 112 44.76 5.12 -28.84
C ALA A 112 44.22 4.77 -30.23
N LEU A 113 45.05 4.94 -31.25
CA LEU A 113 44.66 4.64 -32.63
C LEU A 113 44.30 3.16 -32.74
N ASP A 114 43.10 2.88 -33.23
CA ASP A 114 42.53 1.55 -33.41
C ASP A 114 41.88 1.48 -34.79
N PRO A 115 42.47 0.73 -35.75
CA PRO A 115 41.97 0.66 -37.15
C PRO A 115 40.70 -0.20 -37.30
N ARG A 116 40.21 -0.86 -36.22
CA ARG A 116 39.05 -1.72 -36.32
C ARG A 116 37.77 -0.90 -36.55
N VAL A 117 37.30 -0.92 -37.78
CA VAL A 117 36.12 -0.15 -38.24
C VAL A 117 34.80 -0.88 -37.96
N VAL A 118 34.87 -2.18 -37.71
CA VAL A 118 33.67 -2.98 -37.42
C VAL A 118 33.14 -2.57 -36.06
N VAL A 119 32.04 -1.83 -36.06
CA VAL A 119 31.20 -1.61 -34.88
C VAL A 119 30.57 -2.97 -34.58
N LYS A 120 31.22 -3.75 -33.72
CA LYS A 120 30.53 -4.85 -33.06
C LYS A 120 29.49 -4.18 -32.15
N LYS A 121 28.28 -4.02 -32.66
CA LYS A 121 27.16 -3.66 -31.77
C LYS A 121 27.12 -4.71 -30.68
N ARG A 122 27.07 -4.30 -29.40
CA ARG A 122 26.45 -5.14 -28.40
C ARG A 122 25.18 -5.68 -29.05
N PRO A 123 24.83 -6.98 -28.86
CA PRO A 123 23.50 -7.43 -29.21
C PRO A 123 22.57 -6.38 -28.62
N THR A 124 21.92 -5.60 -29.45
CA THR A 124 21.14 -4.46 -28.99
C THR A 124 20.18 -5.04 -28.00
N GLU A 125 20.10 -4.43 -26.85
CA GLU A 125 19.28 -4.81 -25.71
C GLU A 125 17.84 -5.12 -26.13
N SER A 126 17.42 -4.64 -27.30
CA SER A 126 16.13 -4.87 -27.95
C SER A 126 15.96 -6.21 -28.69
N ASP A 127 16.97 -7.05 -28.79
CA ASP A 127 16.86 -8.30 -29.61
C ASP A 127 16.23 -9.48 -28.83
N TRP A 128 16.09 -9.35 -27.50
CA TRP A 128 15.44 -10.39 -26.70
C TRP A 128 13.93 -10.40 -26.93
N TRP A 129 13.36 -11.60 -27.06
CA TRP A 129 11.97 -11.78 -27.50
C TRP A 129 10.94 -10.98 -26.65
N SER A 130 11.12 -10.95 -25.32
CA SER A 130 10.17 -10.30 -24.40
C SER A 130 10.19 -8.77 -24.48
N LEU A 131 11.33 -8.18 -24.89
CA LEU A 131 11.52 -6.73 -24.97
C LEU A 131 11.14 -6.15 -26.34
N LYS A 132 10.91 -7.02 -27.35
CA LYS A 132 10.47 -6.58 -28.68
C LYS A 132 9.10 -5.93 -28.59
N PRO A 133 8.85 -4.85 -29.35
CA PRO A 133 7.52 -4.26 -29.46
C PRO A 133 6.45 -5.32 -29.77
N LEU A 134 5.30 -5.20 -29.13
CA LEU A 134 4.18 -6.10 -29.34
C LEU A 134 3.47 -5.75 -30.64
N VAL A 135 3.63 -6.59 -31.64
CA VAL A 135 3.03 -6.45 -32.98
C VAL A 135 2.05 -7.61 -33.18
N LEU A 136 0.85 -7.34 -33.68
CA LEU A 136 -0.16 -8.36 -33.92
C LEU A 136 0.30 -9.32 -35.02
N PRO A 137 0.56 -10.61 -34.70
CA PRO A 137 0.94 -11.61 -35.69
C PRO A 137 -0.21 -11.96 -36.62
N LYS A 138 0.14 -12.30 -37.87
CA LYS A 138 -0.85 -12.87 -38.80
C LYS A 138 -1.23 -14.27 -38.33
N VAL A 139 -2.52 -14.52 -38.17
CA VAL A 139 -3.03 -15.87 -37.87
C VAL A 139 -2.74 -16.80 -39.05
N PRO A 140 -2.07 -17.97 -38.85
CA PRO A 140 -1.75 -18.90 -39.91
C PRO A 140 -3.03 -19.41 -40.61
N GLU A 141 -2.91 -19.72 -41.88
CA GLU A 141 -3.97 -20.36 -42.63
C GLU A 141 -3.82 -21.89 -42.50
N VAL A 142 -4.80 -22.54 -41.87
CA VAL A 142 -4.83 -24.01 -41.69
C VAL A 142 -6.19 -24.49 -42.18
N ALA A 143 -6.19 -25.38 -43.18
CA ALA A 143 -7.41 -25.92 -43.75
C ALA A 143 -8.33 -26.55 -42.70
N GLN A 144 -9.61 -26.21 -42.74
CA GLN A 144 -10.67 -26.76 -41.84
C GLN A 144 -10.46 -26.40 -40.34
N VAL A 145 -9.65 -25.41 -40.04
CA VAL A 145 -9.46 -24.93 -38.68
C VAL A 145 -9.88 -23.44 -38.61
N GLU A 146 -10.94 -23.14 -37.88
CA GLU A 146 -11.48 -21.80 -37.80
C GLU A 146 -10.87 -21.02 -36.62
N HIS A 147 -10.69 -21.71 -35.48
CA HIS A 147 -10.28 -21.09 -34.24
C HIS A 147 -8.83 -20.60 -34.28
N PRO A 148 -8.53 -19.31 -34.01
CA PRO A 148 -7.19 -18.75 -34.16
C PRO A 148 -6.12 -19.46 -33.34
N VAL A 149 -6.39 -19.76 -32.06
CA VAL A 149 -5.49 -20.47 -31.17
C VAL A 149 -5.08 -21.83 -31.79
N ASP A 150 -6.04 -22.56 -32.32
CA ASP A 150 -5.80 -23.87 -32.91
C ASP A 150 -4.96 -23.77 -34.20
N ARG A 151 -5.11 -22.70 -34.97
CA ARG A 151 -4.29 -22.48 -36.18
C ARG A 151 -2.81 -22.35 -35.82
N PHE A 152 -2.46 -21.58 -34.80
CA PHE A 152 -1.08 -21.49 -34.33
C PHE A 152 -0.54 -22.84 -33.85
N ILE A 153 -1.30 -23.54 -33.02
CA ILE A 153 -0.89 -24.83 -32.47
C ILE A 153 -0.75 -25.88 -33.58
N ARG A 154 -1.72 -25.96 -34.49
CA ARG A 154 -1.70 -26.91 -35.61
C ARG A 154 -0.54 -26.66 -36.57
N THR A 155 -0.17 -25.42 -36.81
CA THR A 155 1.00 -25.07 -37.61
C THR A 155 2.28 -25.65 -37.01
N ARG A 156 2.47 -25.51 -35.70
CA ARG A 156 3.65 -26.07 -35.02
C ARG A 156 3.64 -27.61 -34.96
N LEU A 157 2.48 -28.22 -34.73
CA LEU A 157 2.35 -29.66 -34.78
C LEU A 157 2.67 -30.25 -36.16
N ALA A 158 2.25 -29.56 -37.22
CA ALA A 158 2.50 -29.98 -38.59
C ALA A 158 3.99 -29.99 -38.96
N GLU A 159 4.80 -29.11 -38.37
CA GLU A 159 6.26 -29.10 -38.59
C GLU A 159 6.90 -30.45 -38.17
N LEU A 160 6.41 -31.06 -37.11
CA LEU A 160 6.88 -32.39 -36.65
C LEU A 160 5.96 -33.53 -37.10
N LYS A 161 4.97 -33.28 -37.95
CA LYS A 161 3.96 -34.23 -38.41
C LYS A 161 3.20 -34.94 -37.28
N ILE A 162 2.99 -34.24 -36.18
CA ILE A 162 2.20 -34.76 -35.06
C ILE A 162 0.73 -34.37 -35.28
N MET A 163 -0.14 -35.38 -35.22
CA MET A 163 -1.59 -35.11 -35.22
C MET A 163 -2.06 -34.72 -33.82
N PRO A 164 -2.95 -33.73 -33.67
CA PRO A 164 -3.55 -33.45 -32.39
C PRO A 164 -4.42 -34.59 -31.91
N SER A 165 -4.61 -34.68 -30.58
CA SER A 165 -5.52 -35.67 -30.00
C SER A 165 -6.98 -35.29 -30.29
N PRO A 166 -7.91 -36.30 -30.33
CA PRO A 166 -9.32 -36.02 -30.48
C PRO A 166 -9.87 -35.26 -29.29
N GLU A 167 -11.05 -34.68 -29.46
CA GLU A 167 -11.78 -34.01 -28.37
C GLU A 167 -12.07 -35.00 -27.23
N ALA A 168 -12.01 -34.52 -26.00
CA ALA A 168 -12.39 -35.29 -24.82
C ALA A 168 -13.90 -35.51 -24.76
N ASP A 169 -14.33 -36.55 -24.04
CA ASP A 169 -15.76 -36.78 -23.82
C ASP A 169 -16.41 -35.62 -23.01
N ARG A 170 -17.73 -35.50 -23.13
CA ARG A 170 -18.49 -34.40 -22.52
C ARG A 170 -18.39 -34.36 -21.00
N ARG A 171 -18.29 -35.52 -20.29
CA ARG A 171 -18.13 -35.55 -18.84
C ARG A 171 -16.76 -35.00 -18.43
N THR A 172 -15.73 -35.37 -19.16
CA THR A 172 -14.39 -34.81 -18.99
C THR A 172 -14.36 -33.30 -19.24
N LEU A 173 -15.05 -32.82 -20.28
CA LEU A 173 -15.08 -31.40 -20.62
C LEU A 173 -15.77 -30.57 -19.54
N ILE A 174 -16.96 -30.93 -19.08
CA ILE A 174 -17.65 -30.19 -18.03
C ILE A 174 -16.86 -30.21 -16.73
N ARG A 175 -16.31 -31.36 -16.33
CA ARG A 175 -15.47 -31.45 -15.14
C ARG A 175 -14.25 -30.52 -15.24
N ARG A 176 -13.55 -30.57 -16.38
CA ARG A 176 -12.36 -29.73 -16.61
C ARG A 176 -12.68 -28.26 -16.48
N VAL A 177 -13.65 -27.76 -17.22
CA VAL A 177 -13.96 -26.34 -17.28
C VAL A 177 -14.56 -25.80 -15.99
N MET A 178 -15.29 -26.62 -15.21
CA MET A 178 -15.82 -26.23 -13.91
C MET A 178 -14.69 -26.07 -12.88
N PHE A 179 -13.75 -27.00 -12.79
CA PHE A 179 -12.61 -26.85 -11.91
C PHE A 179 -11.70 -25.68 -12.33
N ASP A 180 -11.53 -25.49 -13.62
CA ASP A 180 -10.67 -24.45 -14.14
C ASP A 180 -11.23 -23.04 -13.89
N LEU A 181 -12.51 -22.82 -14.21
CA LEU A 181 -13.14 -21.49 -14.07
C LEU A 181 -13.72 -21.22 -12.68
N HIS A 182 -14.13 -22.25 -11.94
CA HIS A 182 -14.77 -22.09 -10.62
C HIS A 182 -13.98 -22.70 -9.46
N GLY A 183 -13.03 -23.62 -9.72
CA GLY A 183 -12.34 -24.40 -8.68
C GLY A 183 -13.28 -25.36 -7.93
N LEU A 184 -14.42 -25.70 -8.51
CA LEU A 184 -15.47 -26.55 -7.93
C LEU A 184 -15.86 -27.69 -8.86
N PRO A 185 -16.33 -28.83 -8.33
CA PRO A 185 -16.89 -29.88 -9.15
C PRO A 185 -18.22 -29.44 -9.77
N PRO A 186 -18.61 -29.99 -10.94
CA PRO A 186 -19.98 -29.85 -11.41
C PRO A 186 -20.94 -30.58 -10.47
N SER A 187 -22.11 -30.02 -10.25
CA SER A 187 -23.21 -30.74 -9.60
C SER A 187 -23.76 -31.84 -10.51
N GLN A 188 -24.48 -32.80 -9.93
CA GLN A 188 -25.13 -33.87 -10.73
C GLN A 188 -26.07 -33.23 -11.77
N ALA A 189 -26.84 -32.22 -11.38
CA ALA A 189 -27.76 -31.54 -12.28
C ALA A 189 -27.02 -30.85 -13.44
N ASP A 190 -25.87 -30.17 -13.18
CA ASP A 190 -25.05 -29.59 -14.23
C ASP A 190 -24.56 -30.62 -15.24
N VAL A 191 -24.09 -31.79 -14.76
CA VAL A 191 -23.63 -32.89 -15.61
C VAL A 191 -24.78 -33.42 -16.48
N GLU A 192 -25.92 -33.70 -15.87
CA GLU A 192 -27.09 -34.20 -16.58
C GLU A 192 -27.59 -33.22 -17.64
N ALA A 193 -27.75 -31.99 -17.27
CA ALA A 193 -28.17 -30.92 -18.19
C ALA A 193 -27.20 -30.75 -19.36
N PHE A 194 -25.90 -30.78 -19.10
CA PHE A 194 -24.91 -30.68 -20.17
C PHE A 194 -24.87 -31.92 -21.06
N MET A 195 -24.98 -33.13 -20.48
CA MET A 195 -24.98 -34.38 -21.25
C MET A 195 -26.20 -34.50 -22.19
N GLN A 196 -27.34 -34.00 -21.76
CA GLN A 196 -28.59 -34.06 -22.53
C GLN A 196 -28.71 -32.90 -23.55
N ASN A 197 -27.93 -31.87 -23.43
CA ASN A 197 -28.03 -30.70 -24.32
C ASN A 197 -27.40 -31.00 -25.70
N MET A 198 -28.21 -31.11 -26.73
CA MET A 198 -27.78 -31.43 -28.09
C MET A 198 -27.42 -30.17 -28.92
N ASP A 199 -27.46 -28.98 -28.32
CA ASP A 199 -27.07 -27.76 -29.02
C ASP A 199 -25.58 -27.84 -29.43
N PRO A 200 -25.21 -27.64 -30.70
CA PRO A 200 -23.82 -27.60 -31.13
C PRO A 200 -22.96 -26.60 -30.37
N LYS A 201 -23.58 -25.56 -29.81
CA LYS A 201 -22.91 -24.52 -28.98
C LYS A 201 -23.10 -24.74 -27.47
N ALA A 202 -23.46 -25.95 -27.04
CA ALA A 202 -23.71 -26.26 -25.63
C ALA A 202 -22.49 -25.99 -24.75
N TYR A 203 -21.27 -26.26 -25.27
CA TYR A 203 -20.03 -26.05 -24.53
C TYR A 203 -19.71 -24.57 -24.40
N GLU A 204 -19.80 -23.79 -25.45
CA GLU A 204 -19.60 -22.34 -25.45
C GLU A 204 -20.58 -21.65 -24.50
N LYS A 205 -21.86 -22.02 -24.52
CA LYS A 205 -22.88 -21.53 -23.59
C LYS A 205 -22.59 -21.90 -22.14
N LEU A 206 -22.04 -23.09 -21.90
CA LEU A 206 -21.55 -23.46 -20.57
C LEU A 206 -20.42 -22.55 -20.12
N VAL A 207 -19.42 -22.30 -20.97
CA VAL A 207 -18.29 -21.40 -20.69
C VAL A 207 -18.78 -19.99 -20.37
N ASP A 208 -19.70 -19.45 -21.18
CA ASP A 208 -20.26 -18.12 -20.99
C ASP A 208 -20.96 -18.01 -19.62
N ARG A 209 -21.79 -18.97 -19.24
CA ARG A 209 -22.43 -19.06 -17.93
C ARG A 209 -21.43 -19.11 -16.77
N LEU A 210 -20.33 -19.85 -16.94
CA LEU A 210 -19.30 -19.96 -15.89
C LEU A 210 -18.53 -18.64 -15.73
N LEU A 211 -18.23 -17.95 -16.79
CA LEU A 211 -17.55 -16.65 -16.75
C LEU A 211 -18.43 -15.53 -16.13
N GLU A 212 -19.76 -15.64 -16.24
CA GLU A 212 -20.70 -14.72 -15.61
C GLU A 212 -20.91 -14.99 -14.12
N SER A 213 -20.58 -16.19 -13.65
CA SER A 213 -20.77 -16.59 -12.26
C SER A 213 -19.77 -15.87 -11.32
N PRO A 214 -20.21 -15.44 -10.12
CA PRO A 214 -19.29 -14.87 -9.13
C PRO A 214 -18.20 -15.85 -8.65
N ARG A 215 -18.39 -17.16 -8.90
CA ARG A 215 -17.39 -18.20 -8.59
C ARG A 215 -16.13 -18.10 -9.45
N TYR A 216 -16.25 -17.47 -10.64
CA TYR A 216 -15.10 -17.16 -11.48
C TYR A 216 -14.10 -16.25 -10.75
N GLY A 217 -14.57 -15.14 -10.17
CA GLY A 217 -13.67 -14.24 -9.44
C GLY A 217 -13.02 -14.89 -8.22
N GLU A 218 -13.75 -15.75 -7.46
CA GLU A 218 -13.15 -16.50 -6.36
C GLU A 218 -12.00 -17.40 -6.81
N ARG A 219 -12.19 -18.12 -7.92
CA ARG A 219 -11.16 -19.02 -8.46
C ARG A 219 -9.96 -18.24 -8.97
N TRP A 220 -10.19 -17.24 -9.81
CA TRP A 220 -9.10 -16.54 -10.49
C TRP A 220 -8.40 -15.51 -9.59
N ALA A 221 -9.09 -15.00 -8.55
CA ALA A 221 -8.44 -14.22 -7.51
C ALA A 221 -7.37 -15.04 -6.76
N ARG A 222 -7.59 -16.35 -6.54
CA ARG A 222 -6.58 -17.20 -5.89
C ARG A 222 -5.27 -17.18 -6.66
N HIS A 223 -5.32 -17.31 -7.98
CA HIS A 223 -4.13 -17.28 -8.84
C HIS A 223 -3.41 -15.93 -8.79
N TRP A 224 -4.16 -14.82 -8.68
CA TRP A 224 -3.56 -13.50 -8.52
C TRP A 224 -2.93 -13.32 -7.14
N LEU A 225 -3.61 -13.71 -6.09
CA LEU A 225 -3.12 -13.61 -4.71
C LEU A 225 -1.85 -14.44 -4.49
N ASP A 226 -1.77 -15.61 -5.13
CA ASP A 226 -0.57 -16.42 -5.16
C ASP A 226 0.59 -15.73 -5.89
N THR A 227 0.34 -15.13 -7.04
CA THR A 227 1.35 -14.38 -7.82
C THR A 227 2.02 -13.26 -7.01
N ILE A 228 1.36 -12.71 -6.01
CA ILE A 228 1.84 -11.60 -5.18
C ILE A 228 2.18 -12.01 -3.75
N HIS A 229 2.25 -13.31 -3.47
CA HIS A 229 2.57 -13.84 -2.14
C HIS A 229 1.66 -13.32 -1.03
N PHE A 230 0.35 -13.17 -1.31
CA PHE A 230 -0.62 -12.64 -0.37
C PHE A 230 -0.74 -13.52 0.87
N ALA A 231 -0.61 -12.90 2.04
CA ALA A 231 -0.93 -13.51 3.33
C ALA A 231 -1.57 -12.47 4.26
N GLU A 232 -2.25 -12.97 5.30
CA GLU A 232 -2.91 -12.13 6.29
C GLU A 232 -2.09 -11.99 7.57
N THR A 233 -0.76 -12.20 7.44
CA THR A 233 0.23 -11.99 8.50
C THR A 233 1.52 -11.37 7.95
N HIS A 234 2.34 -10.81 8.83
CA HIS A 234 3.58 -10.13 8.46
C HIS A 234 4.67 -11.07 7.94
N GLY A 235 4.76 -12.28 8.49
CA GLY A 235 5.92 -13.15 8.28
C GLY A 235 7.13 -12.73 9.11
N CYS A 236 8.29 -13.31 8.81
CA CYS A 236 9.55 -13.12 9.55
C CYS A 236 9.45 -13.46 11.04
N GLY A 237 10.31 -12.88 11.87
CA GLY A 237 10.42 -13.18 13.30
C GLY A 237 9.22 -12.80 14.17
N HIS A 238 8.35 -11.94 13.66
CA HIS A 238 7.11 -11.50 14.32
C HIS A 238 5.94 -11.58 13.35
N ASP A 239 5.30 -12.73 13.32
CA ASP A 239 4.22 -13.01 12.37
C ASP A 239 2.86 -12.44 12.84
N LEU A 240 2.80 -11.10 12.95
CA LEU A 240 1.61 -10.38 13.41
C LEU A 240 0.46 -10.47 12.40
N PRO A 241 -0.78 -10.65 12.88
CA PRO A 241 -1.96 -10.65 12.01
C PRO A 241 -2.21 -9.31 11.31
N ARG A 242 -2.67 -9.38 10.07
CA ARG A 242 -3.17 -8.28 9.24
C ARG A 242 -4.68 -8.41 9.09
N ASP A 243 -5.41 -8.11 10.16
CA ASP A 243 -6.85 -8.40 10.27
C ASP A 243 -7.72 -7.72 9.20
N GLN A 244 -7.19 -6.72 8.51
CA GLN A 244 -7.90 -5.97 7.47
C GLN A 244 -7.45 -6.34 6.04
N ALA A 245 -6.53 -7.28 5.85
CA ALA A 245 -6.01 -7.66 4.54
C ALA A 245 -7.07 -8.31 3.63
N TRP A 246 -8.08 -8.97 4.20
CA TRP A 246 -9.17 -9.62 3.47
C TRP A 246 -9.93 -8.69 2.52
N ARG A 247 -9.95 -7.37 2.78
CA ARG A 247 -10.61 -6.40 1.89
C ARG A 247 -9.91 -6.29 0.53
N TYR A 248 -8.59 -6.44 0.51
CA TYR A 248 -7.86 -6.52 -0.74
C TYR A 248 -8.22 -7.79 -1.53
N ARG A 249 -8.31 -8.95 -0.87
CA ARG A 249 -8.78 -10.18 -1.51
C ARG A 249 -10.16 -9.97 -2.14
N ASP A 250 -11.10 -9.39 -1.40
CA ASP A 250 -12.45 -9.13 -1.89
C ASP A 250 -12.48 -8.11 -3.05
N TYR A 251 -11.59 -7.10 -3.00
CA TYR A 251 -11.38 -6.21 -4.15
C TYR A 251 -10.95 -7.00 -5.40
N VAL A 252 -9.97 -7.91 -5.28
CA VAL A 252 -9.49 -8.73 -6.42
C VAL A 252 -10.62 -9.60 -6.98
N ILE A 253 -11.38 -10.29 -6.12
CA ILE A 253 -12.54 -11.10 -6.52
C ILE A 253 -13.55 -10.25 -7.29
N THR A 254 -13.88 -9.08 -6.76
CA THR A 254 -14.85 -8.17 -7.38
C THR A 254 -14.33 -7.65 -8.72
N ALA A 255 -13.08 -7.21 -8.81
CA ALA A 255 -12.48 -6.70 -10.02
C ALA A 255 -12.47 -7.73 -11.17
N LEU A 256 -12.19 -9.00 -10.86
CA LEU A 256 -12.23 -10.09 -11.84
C LEU A 256 -13.67 -10.42 -12.26
N ASN A 257 -14.61 -10.44 -11.33
CA ASN A 257 -16.03 -10.66 -11.65
C ASN A 257 -16.62 -9.55 -12.53
N GLU A 258 -16.23 -8.29 -12.30
CA GLU A 258 -16.60 -7.14 -13.12
C GLU A 258 -15.86 -7.09 -14.47
N ASP A 259 -14.96 -8.05 -14.73
CA ASP A 259 -14.08 -8.06 -15.91
C ASP A 259 -13.35 -6.72 -16.11
N LYS A 260 -12.82 -6.21 -15.01
CA LYS A 260 -12.13 -4.91 -14.98
C LYS A 260 -10.99 -4.88 -16.01
N PRO A 261 -10.91 -3.85 -16.87
CA PRO A 261 -9.81 -3.70 -17.82
C PRO A 261 -8.45 -3.87 -17.17
N TRP A 262 -7.60 -4.74 -17.74
CA TRP A 262 -6.30 -5.06 -17.15
C TRP A 262 -5.45 -3.82 -16.83
N SER A 263 -5.42 -2.85 -17.73
CA SER A 263 -4.72 -1.58 -17.53
C SER A 263 -5.26 -0.78 -16.34
N ARG A 264 -6.58 -0.84 -16.09
CA ARG A 264 -7.20 -0.21 -14.92
C ARG A 264 -6.88 -0.98 -13.64
N PHE A 265 -6.92 -2.31 -13.68
CA PHE A 265 -6.56 -3.16 -12.56
C PHE A 265 -5.12 -2.92 -12.08
N VAL A 266 -4.17 -2.74 -13.01
CA VAL A 266 -2.78 -2.34 -12.70
C VAL A 266 -2.72 -0.98 -12.00
N ARG A 267 -3.40 0.03 -12.55
CA ARG A 267 -3.42 1.40 -12.01
C ARG A 267 -4.04 1.48 -10.62
N GLU A 268 -5.13 0.77 -10.39
CA GLU A 268 -5.80 0.76 -9.09
C GLU A 268 -4.92 0.16 -8.00
N GLN A 269 -4.22 -0.92 -8.26
CA GLN A 269 -3.37 -1.57 -7.27
C GLN A 269 -2.12 -0.78 -6.90
N LEU A 270 -1.62 0.06 -7.79
CA LEU A 270 -0.41 0.85 -7.53
C LEU A 270 -0.71 2.27 -7.06
N ALA A 271 -1.83 2.86 -7.49
CA ALA A 271 -2.07 4.29 -7.29
C ALA A 271 -3.56 4.68 -7.27
N ALA A 272 -4.43 3.85 -6.67
CA ALA A 272 -5.86 4.14 -6.58
C ALA A 272 -6.16 5.48 -5.90
N ASP A 273 -5.42 5.80 -4.85
CA ASP A 273 -5.53 7.03 -4.05
C ASP A 273 -5.32 8.31 -4.86
N VAL A 274 -4.52 8.25 -5.91
CA VAL A 274 -4.12 9.39 -6.76
C VAL A 274 -4.87 9.41 -8.08
N LEU A 275 -4.98 8.27 -8.74
CA LEU A 275 -5.58 8.19 -10.06
C LEU A 275 -7.12 8.18 -10.01
N PHE A 276 -7.70 7.73 -8.90
CA PHE A 276 -9.15 7.60 -8.73
C PHE A 276 -9.65 8.18 -7.39
N PRO A 277 -9.30 9.43 -7.04
CA PRO A 277 -9.62 10.02 -5.74
C PRO A 277 -11.12 10.16 -5.48
N GLU A 278 -11.94 10.10 -6.52
CA GLU A 278 -13.40 10.16 -6.43
C GLU A 278 -14.07 8.78 -6.22
N GLU A 279 -13.28 7.72 -6.15
CA GLU A 279 -13.74 6.34 -5.95
C GLU A 279 -13.11 5.75 -4.68
N PRO A 280 -13.50 6.21 -3.48
CA PRO A 280 -12.80 5.91 -2.23
C PRO A 280 -12.73 4.42 -1.89
N LYS A 281 -13.70 3.61 -2.33
CA LYS A 281 -13.68 2.14 -2.16
C LYS A 281 -12.47 1.48 -2.82
N LEU A 282 -11.85 2.13 -3.83
CA LEU A 282 -10.68 1.60 -4.53
C LEU A 282 -9.40 1.66 -3.70
N ILE A 283 -9.41 2.34 -2.56
CA ILE A 283 -8.29 2.27 -1.60
C ILE A 283 -7.99 0.83 -1.20
N ALA A 284 -8.99 -0.05 -1.19
CA ALA A 284 -8.78 -1.48 -0.95
C ALA A 284 -7.79 -2.13 -1.96
N ALA A 285 -7.67 -1.59 -3.18
CA ALA A 285 -6.73 -2.08 -4.19
C ALA A 285 -5.25 -1.89 -3.79
N LEU A 286 -4.95 -0.88 -2.97
CA LEU A 286 -3.59 -0.62 -2.47
C LEU A 286 -3.07 -1.71 -1.54
N GLY A 287 -3.92 -2.66 -1.13
CA GLY A 287 -3.50 -3.88 -0.44
C GLY A 287 -2.47 -4.71 -1.23
N PHE A 288 -2.37 -4.51 -2.56
CA PHE A 288 -1.26 -5.02 -3.37
C PHE A 288 0.11 -4.59 -2.81
N LEU A 289 0.26 -3.34 -2.44
CA LEU A 289 1.52 -2.79 -1.93
C LEU A 289 1.84 -3.27 -0.50
N GLY A 290 0.86 -3.78 0.23
CA GLY A 290 1.02 -4.37 1.56
C GLY A 290 0.98 -5.90 1.56
N ALA A 291 1.05 -6.58 0.40
CA ALA A 291 0.96 -8.04 0.33
C ALA A 291 2.27 -8.75 0.71
N GLY A 292 3.41 -8.09 0.57
CA GLY A 292 4.74 -8.64 0.86
C GLY A 292 5.01 -8.97 2.33
N VAL A 293 6.21 -9.39 2.63
CA VAL A 293 6.69 -9.68 3.99
C VAL A 293 7.04 -8.36 4.69
N PHE A 294 6.68 -8.21 5.96
CA PHE A 294 7.09 -7.06 6.77
C PHE A 294 7.98 -7.50 7.93
N ASP A 295 9.26 -7.17 7.88
CA ASP A 295 10.20 -7.48 8.96
C ASP A 295 10.13 -6.43 10.08
N HIS A 296 9.28 -6.68 11.06
CA HIS A 296 9.08 -5.82 12.21
C HIS A 296 10.35 -5.59 13.03
N SER A 297 11.18 -6.62 13.15
CA SER A 297 12.46 -6.51 13.88
C SER A 297 13.44 -5.59 13.17
N ALA A 298 13.62 -5.77 11.86
CA ALA A 298 14.48 -4.91 11.05
C ALA A 298 13.96 -3.47 10.99
N TYR A 299 12.63 -3.27 10.92
CA TYR A 299 12.03 -1.94 10.99
C TYR A 299 12.44 -1.17 12.26
N GLN A 300 12.47 -1.85 13.40
CA GLN A 300 12.83 -1.22 14.68
C GLN A 300 14.34 -1.07 14.92
N THR A 301 15.12 -2.10 14.56
CA THR A 301 16.54 -2.19 14.94
C THR A 301 17.52 -1.71 13.88
N ALA A 302 17.12 -1.77 12.59
CA ALA A 302 17.95 -1.43 11.44
C ALA A 302 17.13 -0.70 10.36
N PRO A 303 16.52 0.46 10.67
CA PRO A 303 15.51 1.10 9.80
C PRO A 303 16.06 1.49 8.42
N LYS A 304 17.35 1.82 8.29
CA LYS A 304 17.97 2.12 7.01
C LYS A 304 18.05 0.89 6.10
N ASN A 305 18.43 -0.24 6.68
CA ASN A 305 18.49 -1.50 5.92
C ASN A 305 17.09 -1.96 5.56
N PHE A 306 16.16 -1.89 6.51
CA PHE A 306 14.74 -2.17 6.29
C PHE A 306 14.20 -1.38 5.11
N ASP A 307 14.38 -0.05 5.07
CA ASP A 307 13.90 0.80 3.99
C ASP A 307 14.34 0.35 2.58
N TYR A 308 15.56 -0.18 2.43
CA TYR A 308 16.05 -0.68 1.15
C TYR A 308 15.54 -2.09 0.82
N LEU A 309 15.39 -2.95 1.83
CA LEU A 309 14.92 -4.33 1.65
C LEU A 309 13.41 -4.37 1.37
N ASP A 310 12.65 -3.58 2.09
CA ASP A 310 11.21 -3.42 1.89
C ASP A 310 10.89 -2.91 0.47
N ARG A 311 11.63 -1.90 0.00
CA ARG A 311 11.50 -1.43 -1.39
C ARG A 311 12.01 -2.45 -2.42
N ASP A 312 13.00 -3.27 -2.09
CA ASP A 312 13.45 -4.38 -2.93
C ASP A 312 12.33 -5.39 -3.14
N ASP A 313 11.58 -5.70 -2.08
CA ASP A 313 10.42 -6.58 -2.13
C ASP A 313 9.30 -5.99 -2.99
N LEU A 314 8.95 -4.71 -2.78
CA LEU A 314 7.97 -4.00 -3.61
C LEU A 314 8.34 -3.97 -5.10
N VAL A 315 9.62 -3.77 -5.44
CA VAL A 315 10.11 -3.83 -6.83
C VAL A 315 9.97 -5.23 -7.38
N THR A 316 10.37 -6.25 -6.61
CA THR A 316 10.28 -7.67 -7.00
C THR A 316 8.85 -8.08 -7.27
N GLN A 317 7.97 -7.80 -6.32
CA GLN A 317 6.54 -8.11 -6.44
C GLN A 317 5.92 -7.40 -7.64
N THR A 318 6.18 -6.10 -7.81
CA THR A 318 5.59 -5.31 -8.90
C THR A 318 6.04 -5.79 -10.27
N LEU A 319 7.35 -5.98 -10.48
CA LEU A 319 7.87 -6.44 -11.76
C LEU A 319 7.53 -7.91 -12.01
N GLY A 320 7.62 -8.76 -11.00
CA GLY A 320 7.24 -10.17 -11.07
C GLY A 320 5.77 -10.32 -11.47
N ALA A 321 4.87 -9.64 -10.78
CA ALA A 321 3.43 -9.75 -11.00
C ALA A 321 2.98 -9.18 -12.36
N PHE A 322 3.45 -7.99 -12.73
CA PHE A 322 2.95 -7.29 -13.90
C PHE A 322 3.81 -7.44 -15.16
N ALA A 323 5.11 -7.66 -15.01
CA ALA A 323 6.04 -7.66 -16.14
C ALA A 323 6.84 -8.98 -16.33
N SER A 324 6.65 -9.97 -15.46
CA SER A 324 7.42 -11.23 -15.47
C SER A 324 8.93 -10.98 -15.62
N THR A 325 9.46 -10.07 -14.80
CA THR A 325 10.85 -9.61 -14.90
C THR A 325 11.46 -9.52 -13.51
N THR A 326 12.71 -9.96 -13.36
CA THR A 326 13.48 -9.88 -12.13
C THR A 326 14.55 -8.80 -12.27
N ALA A 327 14.68 -7.91 -11.29
CA ALA A 327 15.64 -6.80 -11.31
C ALA A 327 16.65 -6.84 -10.15
N ASN A 328 16.49 -7.72 -9.16
CA ASN A 328 17.24 -7.71 -7.90
C ASN A 328 18.75 -7.89 -8.08
N CYS A 329 19.19 -8.63 -9.11
CA CYS A 329 20.62 -8.74 -9.44
C CYS A 329 21.26 -7.37 -9.72
N ALA A 330 20.47 -6.39 -10.18
CA ALA A 330 20.92 -5.05 -10.46
C ALA A 330 21.14 -4.16 -9.22
N ARG A 331 20.86 -4.66 -8.02
CA ARG A 331 21.16 -4.00 -6.75
C ARG A 331 22.64 -3.71 -6.58
N CYS A 332 23.50 -4.68 -6.92
CA CYS A 332 24.96 -4.59 -6.67
C CYS A 332 25.77 -4.20 -7.91
N HIS A 333 25.29 -4.53 -9.08
CA HIS A 333 25.94 -4.28 -10.39
C HIS A 333 24.87 -4.35 -11.48
N ALA A 334 25.15 -3.89 -12.71
CA ALA A 334 24.22 -4.08 -13.82
C ALA A 334 23.85 -5.56 -13.96
N HIS A 335 22.58 -5.87 -14.27
CA HIS A 335 22.11 -7.24 -14.41
C HIS A 335 22.99 -8.02 -15.37
N LYS A 336 23.35 -9.26 -15.00
CA LYS A 336 24.39 -10.02 -15.70
C LYS A 336 24.00 -10.36 -17.15
N PHE A 337 22.73 -10.63 -17.37
CA PHE A 337 22.24 -11.15 -18.64
C PHE A 337 21.24 -10.20 -19.32
N ASP A 338 20.40 -9.58 -18.53
CA ASP A 338 19.33 -8.71 -18.99
C ASP A 338 19.77 -7.25 -19.03
N PRO A 339 19.17 -6.42 -19.91
CA PRO A 339 19.54 -5.02 -20.06
C PRO A 339 18.90 -4.16 -18.97
N ILE A 340 19.15 -4.51 -17.72
CA ILE A 340 18.71 -3.80 -16.53
C ILE A 340 19.94 -3.22 -15.84
N SER A 341 20.02 -1.91 -15.84
CA SER A 341 21.12 -1.20 -15.19
C SER A 341 20.90 -1.08 -13.67
N GLN A 342 21.96 -0.82 -12.94
CA GLN A 342 21.86 -0.47 -11.53
C GLN A 342 21.02 0.81 -11.35
N ASP A 343 21.10 1.76 -12.26
CA ASP A 343 20.29 2.97 -12.25
C ASP A 343 18.79 2.68 -12.44
N ASP A 344 18.40 1.68 -13.23
CA ASP A 344 17.01 1.28 -13.38
C ASP A 344 16.45 0.66 -12.10
N TYR A 345 17.25 -0.20 -11.45
CA TYR A 345 16.85 -0.81 -10.19
C TYR A 345 16.60 0.24 -9.09
N TYR A 346 17.53 1.18 -8.90
CA TYR A 346 17.34 2.23 -7.88
C TYR A 346 16.29 3.27 -8.30
N ALA A 347 16.07 3.47 -9.60
CA ALA A 347 14.96 4.28 -10.07
C ALA A 347 13.59 3.67 -9.71
N LEU A 348 13.44 2.35 -9.82
CA LEU A 348 12.27 1.62 -9.35
C LEU A 348 12.11 1.71 -7.83
N GLN A 349 13.18 1.54 -7.05
CA GLN A 349 13.13 1.74 -5.60
C GLN A 349 12.71 3.18 -5.23
N ALA A 350 13.14 4.18 -6.00
CA ALA A 350 12.77 5.57 -5.76
C ALA A 350 11.28 5.86 -5.98
N VAL A 351 10.58 5.01 -6.75
CA VAL A 351 9.12 5.09 -6.89
C VAL A 351 8.43 4.87 -5.55
N PHE A 352 8.85 3.88 -4.79
CA PHE A 352 8.23 3.45 -3.53
C PHE A 352 8.80 4.16 -2.28
N ALA A 353 9.71 5.11 -2.48
CA ALA A 353 10.35 5.81 -1.37
C ALA A 353 9.36 6.71 -0.61
N GLY A 354 9.05 6.34 0.60
CA GLY A 354 8.09 7.05 1.47
C GLY A 354 6.82 6.29 1.78
N LEU A 355 6.66 5.08 1.23
CA LEU A 355 5.59 4.17 1.64
C LEU A 355 5.83 3.59 3.04
N ILE A 356 4.76 3.32 3.75
CA ILE A 356 4.74 2.54 4.99
C ILE A 356 3.51 1.65 4.97
N GLU A 357 3.68 0.40 5.36
CA GLU A 357 2.61 -0.56 5.50
C GLU A 357 1.82 -0.37 6.80
N GLY A 358 0.51 -0.62 6.73
CA GLY A 358 -0.40 -0.59 7.88
C GLY A 358 -1.86 -0.53 7.47
N ASP A 359 -2.73 -0.38 8.46
CA ASP A 359 -4.17 -0.24 8.22
C ASP A 359 -4.51 1.18 7.73
N ILE A 360 -5.00 1.28 6.51
CA ILE A 360 -5.41 2.53 5.89
C ILE A 360 -6.92 2.70 6.02
N PRO A 361 -7.41 3.78 6.64
CA PRO A 361 -8.83 4.08 6.70
C PRO A 361 -9.37 4.58 5.36
N PHE A 362 -10.58 4.16 4.99
CA PHE A 362 -11.29 4.64 3.81
C PHE A 362 -12.80 4.53 3.99
N ASP A 363 -13.56 5.33 3.26
CA ASP A 363 -15.01 5.22 3.22
C ASP A 363 -15.45 4.37 2.03
N GLU A 364 -16.34 3.41 2.24
CA GLU A 364 -16.89 2.58 1.16
C GLU A 364 -17.92 3.34 0.33
N ASP A 365 -18.65 4.28 0.95
CA ASP A 365 -19.64 5.14 0.29
C ASP A 365 -19.02 6.48 -0.12
N LYS A 366 -19.21 6.84 -1.38
CA LYS A 366 -18.68 8.07 -1.96
C LYS A 366 -19.23 9.33 -1.29
N THR A 367 -20.48 9.33 -0.87
CA THR A 367 -21.13 10.51 -0.24
C THR A 367 -20.61 10.72 1.17
N VAL A 368 -20.35 9.63 1.89
CA VAL A 368 -19.70 9.65 3.20
C VAL A 368 -18.27 10.19 3.07
N ALA A 369 -17.50 9.70 2.10
CA ALA A 369 -16.14 10.16 1.83
C ALA A 369 -16.08 11.66 1.51
N GLN A 370 -16.98 12.15 0.66
CA GLN A 370 -17.08 13.56 0.31
C GLN A 370 -17.45 14.41 1.54
N SER A 371 -18.39 13.94 2.35
CA SER A 371 -18.80 14.62 3.59
C SER A 371 -17.62 14.68 4.57
N ARG A 372 -16.94 13.56 4.79
CA ARG A 372 -15.74 13.50 5.66
C ARG A 372 -14.64 14.41 5.19
N LYS A 373 -14.30 14.39 3.90
CA LYS A 373 -13.30 15.28 3.28
C LYS A 373 -13.66 16.75 3.47
N ARG A 374 -14.91 17.11 3.27
CA ARG A 374 -15.41 18.48 3.48
C ARG A 374 -15.21 18.94 4.92
N TRP A 375 -15.69 18.15 5.88
CA TRP A 375 -15.61 18.51 7.29
C TRP A 375 -14.16 18.51 7.79
N GLN A 376 -13.34 17.56 7.36
CA GLN A 376 -11.91 17.55 7.68
C GLN A 376 -11.17 18.77 7.12
N SER A 377 -11.49 19.18 5.90
CA SER A 377 -10.92 20.39 5.30
C SER A 377 -11.29 21.65 6.09
N LEU A 378 -12.51 21.73 6.61
CA LEU A 378 -12.93 22.84 7.46
C LEU A 378 -12.24 22.81 8.82
N LEU A 379 -11.98 21.65 9.42
CA LEU A 379 -11.19 21.52 10.65
C LEU A 379 -9.77 22.05 10.43
N THR A 380 -9.11 21.59 9.37
CA THR A 380 -7.76 22.05 9.00
C THR A 380 -7.72 23.56 8.72
N ALA A 381 -8.69 24.08 7.98
CA ALA A 381 -8.79 25.49 7.70
C ALA A 381 -9.03 26.33 8.97
N ALA A 382 -9.83 25.82 9.91
CA ALA A 382 -10.09 26.49 11.19
C ALA A 382 -8.82 26.56 12.08
N GLU A 383 -8.03 25.48 12.11
CA GLU A 383 -6.75 25.43 12.82
C GLU A 383 -5.72 26.40 12.20
N ALA A 384 -5.63 26.41 10.87
CA ALA A 384 -4.74 27.30 10.13
C ALA A 384 -5.24 28.76 10.08
N LYS A 385 -6.48 29.02 10.49
CA LYS A 385 -7.19 30.31 10.31
C LYS A 385 -7.17 30.77 8.86
N ASP A 386 -7.39 29.82 7.93
CA ASP A 386 -7.41 30.12 6.49
C ASP A 386 -8.63 30.97 6.12
N LYS A 387 -8.38 32.26 5.88
CA LYS A 387 -9.41 33.22 5.52
C LYS A 387 -10.17 32.82 4.25
N ALA A 388 -9.46 32.37 3.22
CA ALA A 388 -10.07 32.04 1.93
C ALA A 388 -11.04 30.86 2.04
N ALA A 389 -10.67 29.86 2.83
CA ALA A 389 -11.48 28.69 3.06
C ALA A 389 -12.65 28.93 4.03
N LEU A 390 -12.49 29.80 5.06
CA LEU A 390 -13.48 29.96 6.12
C LEU A 390 -14.53 31.04 5.82
N LEU A 391 -14.18 32.15 5.15
CA LEU A 391 -15.08 33.28 4.90
C LEU A 391 -15.83 33.17 3.55
N THR A 392 -16.22 31.96 3.15
CA THR A 392 -17.05 31.77 1.96
C THR A 392 -18.53 32.06 2.24
N PRO A 393 -19.34 32.41 1.22
CA PRO A 393 -20.78 32.65 1.39
C PRO A 393 -21.51 31.42 1.98
N GLU A 394 -21.10 30.20 1.59
CA GLU A 394 -21.66 28.95 2.13
C GLU A 394 -21.37 28.80 3.62
N ASN A 395 -20.15 29.06 4.03
CA ASN A 395 -19.74 28.97 5.42
C ASN A 395 -20.36 30.09 6.27
N ALA A 396 -20.59 31.27 5.72
CA ALA A 396 -21.30 32.35 6.39
C ALA A 396 -22.72 31.95 6.83
N ALA A 397 -23.43 31.15 6.01
CA ALA A 397 -24.74 30.62 6.37
C ALA A 397 -24.65 29.63 7.56
N LEU A 398 -23.62 28.77 7.59
CA LEU A 398 -23.38 27.86 8.72
C LEU A 398 -23.02 28.60 10.00
N VAL A 399 -22.18 29.64 9.91
CA VAL A 399 -21.84 30.50 11.06
C VAL A 399 -23.08 31.21 11.58
N SER A 400 -23.90 31.79 10.69
CA SER A 400 -25.14 32.49 11.08
C SER A 400 -26.15 31.55 11.74
N ALA A 401 -26.27 30.31 11.24
CA ALA A 401 -27.11 29.31 11.88
C ALA A 401 -26.59 28.92 13.27
N TRP A 402 -25.27 28.80 13.43
CA TRP A 402 -24.63 28.54 14.72
C TRP A 402 -24.83 29.72 15.68
N GLU A 403 -24.68 30.98 15.23
CA GLU A 403 -24.90 32.17 16.04
C GLU A 403 -26.31 32.26 16.61
N LYS A 404 -27.34 31.88 15.85
CA LYS A 404 -28.72 31.89 16.30
C LYS A 404 -28.95 30.95 17.47
N ILE A 405 -28.20 29.84 17.52
CA ILE A 405 -28.27 28.89 18.64
C ILE A 405 -27.55 29.43 19.87
N GLN A 406 -26.43 30.17 19.68
CA GLN A 406 -25.63 30.76 20.76
C GLN A 406 -26.23 32.01 21.34
N GLY A 407 -27.16 32.66 20.67
CA GLY A 407 -27.69 34.02 21.01
C GLY A 407 -28.62 34.06 22.23
N ALA A 408 -29.02 32.94 22.81
CA ALA A 408 -29.77 32.92 24.09
C ALA A 408 -28.77 32.63 25.23
N PRO A 409 -28.61 33.53 26.22
CA PRO A 409 -27.77 33.23 27.38
C PRO A 409 -28.35 32.01 28.10
N VAL A 410 -27.54 30.98 28.24
CA VAL A 410 -27.92 29.74 28.97
C VAL A 410 -28.27 30.14 30.39
N LYS A 411 -29.51 29.84 30.82
CA LYS A 411 -29.93 30.04 32.20
C LYS A 411 -29.40 28.91 33.07
N TRP A 412 -28.35 29.20 33.80
CA TRP A 412 -27.82 28.33 34.81
C TRP A 412 -28.55 28.58 36.15
N MET A 413 -29.11 27.53 36.73
CA MET A 413 -29.75 27.57 38.04
C MET A 413 -28.79 26.98 39.08
N PRO A 414 -28.32 27.75 40.07
CA PRO A 414 -27.46 27.23 41.13
C PRO A 414 -28.16 26.06 41.85
N LEU A 415 -27.41 25.06 42.24
CA LEU A 415 -27.91 23.95 43.07
C LEU A 415 -28.12 24.45 44.50
N SER A 416 -29.31 24.22 45.07
CA SER A 416 -29.60 24.54 46.48
C SER A 416 -28.97 23.45 47.34
N TYR A 417 -27.82 23.75 47.96
CA TYR A 417 -27.08 22.76 48.75
C TYR A 417 -27.80 22.40 50.02
N GLU A 418 -28.03 21.12 50.26
CA GLU A 418 -28.57 20.51 51.46
C GLU A 418 -27.47 19.87 52.33
N SER A 419 -26.48 19.25 51.69
CA SER A 419 -25.30 18.65 52.31
C SER A 419 -24.08 18.80 51.46
N TYR A 420 -22.91 19.02 52.06
CA TYR A 420 -21.62 19.02 51.43
C TYR A 420 -20.58 18.49 52.42
N VAL A 421 -19.91 17.40 52.02
CA VAL A 421 -18.93 16.67 52.85
C VAL A 421 -17.73 16.29 52.03
N SER A 422 -16.61 16.05 52.70
CA SER A 422 -15.36 15.52 52.13
C SER A 422 -15.12 14.13 52.72
N THR A 423 -14.53 13.25 51.92
CA THR A 423 -14.14 11.90 52.42
C THR A 423 -12.85 11.93 53.22
N ASP A 424 -12.00 12.94 53.02
CA ASP A 424 -10.62 12.96 53.53
C ASP A 424 -10.33 14.19 54.42
N GLY A 425 -11.38 14.85 54.91
CA GLY A 425 -11.28 15.83 55.97
C GLY A 425 -11.22 17.30 55.55
N THR A 426 -11.38 17.65 54.29
CA THR A 426 -11.54 19.03 53.85
C THR A 426 -12.82 19.63 54.48
N GLY A 427 -12.69 20.81 55.11
CA GLY A 427 -13.83 21.59 55.58
C GLY A 427 -14.40 22.49 54.51
N PHE A 428 -15.61 22.99 54.70
CA PHE A 428 -16.26 23.93 53.77
C PHE A 428 -16.88 25.10 54.50
N ALA A 429 -16.61 26.32 53.97
CA ALA A 429 -17.36 27.54 54.28
C ALA A 429 -18.30 27.85 53.12
N ARG A 430 -19.59 28.11 53.43
CA ARG A 430 -20.60 28.40 52.42
C ARG A 430 -20.84 29.93 52.32
N TYR A 431 -20.78 30.45 51.09
CA TYR A 431 -21.11 31.81 50.74
C TYR A 431 -22.25 31.82 49.70
N ALA A 432 -23.48 31.89 50.12
CA ALA A 432 -24.70 31.76 49.32
C ALA A 432 -24.73 30.42 48.53
N ASP A 433 -24.44 30.44 47.21
CA ASP A 433 -24.40 29.30 46.32
C ASP A 433 -22.95 28.82 46.00
N ILE A 434 -21.93 29.34 46.72
CA ILE A 434 -20.52 29.02 46.52
C ILE A 434 -19.97 28.34 47.78
N LEU A 435 -19.09 27.37 47.57
CA LEU A 435 -18.37 26.66 48.63
C LEU A 435 -16.88 26.97 48.57
N LEU A 436 -16.29 27.37 49.70
CA LEU A 436 -14.87 27.54 49.92
C LEU A 436 -14.32 26.37 50.69
N ALA A 437 -13.48 25.56 50.09
CA ALA A 437 -12.80 24.48 50.77
C ALA A 437 -11.70 25.04 51.66
N ASN A 438 -11.71 24.61 52.95
CA ASN A 438 -10.79 25.08 53.98
C ASN A 438 -10.27 23.93 54.85
N GLY A 439 -9.53 24.23 55.93
CA GLY A 439 -9.01 23.24 56.88
C GLY A 439 -7.97 22.30 56.23
N PRO A 440 -7.91 21.05 56.63
CA PRO A 440 -6.92 20.09 56.12
C PRO A 440 -6.85 20.06 54.62
N LYS A 441 -5.61 19.82 54.09
CA LYS A 441 -5.31 19.76 52.66
C LYS A 441 -4.72 18.34 52.37
N PRO A 442 -5.61 17.31 52.28
CA PRO A 442 -5.16 15.96 52.04
C PRO A 442 -4.52 15.80 50.65
N ASP A 443 -3.80 14.70 50.45
CA ASP A 443 -3.16 14.36 49.18
C ASP A 443 -4.18 14.15 48.05
N LYS A 444 -5.31 13.49 48.39
CA LYS A 444 -6.47 13.23 47.52
C LYS A 444 -7.74 13.51 48.33
N ASP A 445 -8.85 13.77 47.67
CA ASP A 445 -10.14 13.97 48.28
C ASP A 445 -11.30 13.73 47.32
N THR A 446 -12.48 13.45 47.87
CA THR A 446 -13.73 13.43 47.13
C THR A 446 -14.73 14.34 47.85
N TYR A 447 -15.18 15.37 47.14
CA TYR A 447 -16.23 16.25 47.64
C TYR A 447 -17.59 15.72 47.22
N ILE A 448 -18.47 15.44 48.17
CA ILE A 448 -19.82 14.95 47.94
C ILE A 448 -20.79 16.07 48.24
N VAL A 449 -21.47 16.58 47.23
CA VAL A 449 -22.44 17.68 47.38
C VAL A 449 -23.83 17.17 47.02
N THR A 450 -24.78 17.30 47.93
CA THR A 450 -26.18 17.00 47.68
C THR A 450 -27.00 18.27 47.71
N GLY A 451 -27.89 18.44 46.74
CA GLY A 451 -28.75 19.59 46.65
C GLY A 451 -29.97 19.36 45.77
N SER A 452 -30.85 20.34 45.75
CA SER A 452 -32.08 20.34 44.96
C SER A 452 -32.08 21.49 43.94
N THR A 453 -32.94 21.40 42.94
CA THR A 453 -33.16 22.43 41.92
C THR A 453 -34.67 22.60 41.67
N PRO A 454 -35.15 23.81 41.40
CA PRO A 454 -36.54 24.01 40.98
C PRO A 454 -36.83 23.59 39.52
N LEU A 455 -35.81 23.21 38.76
CA LEU A 455 -36.01 22.72 37.39
C LEU A 455 -36.68 21.35 37.38
N THR A 456 -37.65 21.16 36.52
CA THR A 456 -38.30 19.86 36.25
C THR A 456 -37.53 18.99 35.26
N THR A 457 -36.63 19.60 34.54
CA THR A 457 -35.76 18.89 33.59
C THR A 457 -34.34 19.42 33.74
N VAL A 458 -33.36 18.52 33.69
CA VAL A 458 -31.91 18.87 33.66
C VAL A 458 -31.27 18.21 32.45
N THR A 459 -30.55 19.02 31.69
CA THR A 459 -29.80 18.57 30.47
C THR A 459 -28.32 18.60 30.69
N ALA A 460 -27.81 19.48 31.56
CA ALA A 460 -26.39 19.59 31.85
C ALA A 460 -26.13 20.08 33.26
N LEU A 461 -24.98 19.73 33.80
CA LEU A 461 -24.37 20.21 35.03
C LEU A 461 -23.20 21.12 34.72
N ARG A 462 -22.94 22.14 35.55
CA ARG A 462 -21.79 23.01 35.46
C ARG A 462 -21.10 23.13 36.81
N LEU A 463 -19.80 22.96 36.81
CA LEU A 463 -18.92 23.28 37.91
C LEU A 463 -18.13 24.53 37.52
N ASP A 464 -18.35 25.61 38.28
CA ASP A 464 -17.50 26.80 38.23
C ASP A 464 -16.45 26.68 39.32
N THR A 465 -15.18 26.76 38.97
CA THR A 465 -14.04 26.89 39.87
C THR A 465 -13.59 28.34 39.85
N LEU A 466 -13.67 29.01 40.97
CA LEU A 466 -13.60 30.44 41.08
C LEU A 466 -12.27 30.89 41.66
N ALA A 467 -11.72 31.95 41.13
CA ALA A 467 -10.55 32.62 41.69
C ALA A 467 -10.89 33.26 43.03
N ASN A 468 -9.98 33.16 44.02
CA ASN A 468 -10.16 33.73 45.33
C ASN A 468 -8.80 34.09 45.96
N ASP A 469 -8.66 35.29 46.49
CA ASP A 469 -7.41 35.80 47.02
C ASP A 469 -6.88 35.00 48.25
N SER A 470 -7.72 34.22 48.89
CA SER A 470 -7.32 33.37 50.04
C SER A 470 -6.67 32.03 49.59
N LEU A 471 -6.69 31.75 48.28
CA LEU A 471 -6.12 30.49 47.74
C LEU A 471 -4.71 30.73 47.16
N PRO A 472 -3.85 29.69 47.13
CA PRO A 472 -2.53 29.81 46.52
C PRO A 472 -2.61 30.32 45.09
N GLN A 473 -1.77 31.28 44.71
CA GLN A 473 -1.76 31.93 43.40
C GLN A 473 -3.14 32.51 42.98
N LYS A 474 -4.01 32.84 43.91
CA LYS A 474 -5.43 33.22 43.75
C LYS A 474 -6.32 32.04 43.25
N GLY A 475 -5.87 30.82 43.31
CA GLY A 475 -6.62 29.63 42.95
C GLY A 475 -6.88 29.42 41.48
N PRO A 476 -7.98 28.75 41.11
CA PRO A 476 -9.07 28.21 41.97
C PRO A 476 -8.75 26.91 42.71
N GLY A 477 -7.57 26.34 42.50
CA GLY A 477 -7.13 25.15 43.20
C GLY A 477 -6.45 25.42 44.54
N ARG A 478 -6.36 24.39 45.39
CA ARG A 478 -5.69 24.43 46.68
C ARG A 478 -4.20 24.07 46.61
N GLN A 479 -3.71 23.54 45.48
CA GLN A 479 -2.31 23.25 45.30
C GLN A 479 -1.48 24.53 45.35
N ASP A 480 -0.23 24.46 45.78
CA ASP A 480 0.62 25.64 45.99
C ASP A 480 0.88 26.45 44.69
N ASN A 481 0.78 25.80 43.54
CA ASN A 481 0.82 26.45 42.22
C ASN A 481 -0.54 26.98 41.74
N GLY A 482 -1.60 26.94 42.58
CA GLY A 482 -2.94 27.36 42.20
C GLY A 482 -3.74 26.37 41.35
N ASN A 483 -3.18 25.25 40.94
CA ASN A 483 -3.81 24.27 40.05
C ASN A 483 -4.79 23.34 40.83
N LEU A 484 -5.67 22.73 40.08
CA LEU A 484 -6.58 21.66 40.52
C LEU A 484 -6.57 20.51 39.53
N THR A 485 -7.05 19.33 39.94
CA THR A 485 -7.35 18.25 39.01
C THR A 485 -8.63 17.56 39.43
N LEU A 486 -9.67 17.63 38.62
CA LEU A 486 -10.89 16.83 38.77
C LEU A 486 -10.71 15.52 38.01
N SER A 487 -10.46 14.43 38.74
CA SER A 487 -10.25 13.11 38.14
C SER A 487 -11.56 12.55 37.58
N GLU A 488 -12.66 12.62 38.38
CA GLU A 488 -13.96 12.12 37.92
C GLU A 488 -15.10 12.92 38.55
N LEU A 489 -16.13 13.21 37.74
CA LEU A 489 -17.45 13.62 38.24
C LEU A 489 -18.42 12.43 38.17
N GLU A 490 -18.95 12.03 39.30
CA GLU A 490 -20.11 11.13 39.35
C GLU A 490 -21.34 11.89 39.82
N ALA A 491 -22.49 11.58 39.22
CA ALA A 491 -23.76 12.20 39.60
C ALA A 491 -24.83 11.14 39.77
N GLN A 492 -25.66 11.34 40.76
CA GLN A 492 -26.81 10.47 41.12
C GLN A 492 -28.02 11.33 41.38
N VAL A 493 -29.19 10.80 41.06
CA VAL A 493 -30.48 11.37 41.46
C VAL A 493 -31.18 10.44 42.45
N PHE A 494 -31.66 11.01 43.55
CA PHE A 494 -32.50 10.36 44.50
C PHE A 494 -33.93 10.92 44.38
N GLU A 495 -34.85 10.08 43.95
CA GLU A 495 -36.26 10.48 43.81
C GLU A 495 -37.06 10.11 45.06
N PRO A 496 -38.03 10.95 45.46
CA PRO A 496 -38.93 10.61 46.54
C PRO A 496 -39.63 9.27 46.30
N GLY A 497 -39.61 8.40 47.33
CA GLY A 497 -40.24 7.07 47.27
C GLY A 497 -39.34 5.96 46.70
N THR A 498 -38.11 6.27 46.30
CA THR A 498 -37.12 5.26 45.91
C THR A 498 -36.15 4.93 47.04
N THR A 499 -35.65 3.68 47.10
CA THR A 499 -34.70 3.24 48.11
C THR A 499 -33.25 3.30 47.62
N GLN A 500 -33.05 3.46 46.33
CA GLN A 500 -31.72 3.52 45.69
C GLN A 500 -31.65 4.72 44.77
N PRO A 501 -30.50 5.45 44.75
CA PRO A 501 -30.26 6.52 43.78
C PRO A 501 -30.00 5.98 42.39
N ALA A 502 -30.47 6.68 41.37
CA ALA A 502 -30.15 6.37 39.99
C ALA A 502 -28.90 7.12 39.55
N ARG A 503 -27.90 6.40 38.99
CA ARG A 503 -26.68 7.00 38.48
C ARG A 503 -26.94 7.69 37.12
N LEU A 504 -26.48 8.91 36.97
CA LEU A 504 -26.56 9.69 35.74
C LEU A 504 -25.37 9.35 34.82
N LYS A 505 -25.63 9.27 33.51
CA LYS A 505 -24.59 9.09 32.50
C LYS A 505 -24.36 10.41 31.77
N PHE A 506 -23.11 10.72 31.55
CA PHE A 506 -22.71 11.89 30.77
C PHE A 506 -22.38 11.48 29.31
N ALA A 507 -22.82 12.31 28.36
CA ALA A 507 -22.46 12.16 26.95
C ALA A 507 -21.12 12.84 26.67
N ARG A 508 -20.81 13.92 27.41
CA ARG A 508 -19.66 14.76 27.18
C ARG A 508 -19.33 15.68 28.35
N ALA A 509 -18.05 15.99 28.52
CA ALA A 509 -17.59 17.10 29.33
C ALA A 509 -16.79 18.09 28.44
N THR A 510 -17.00 19.39 28.69
CA THR A 510 -16.30 20.49 28.00
C THR A 510 -15.92 21.57 28.99
N ALA A 511 -14.73 22.18 28.87
CA ALA A 511 -14.29 23.25 29.75
C ALA A 511 -13.95 24.53 28.95
N ASP A 512 -13.91 25.66 29.63
CA ASP A 512 -13.42 26.92 29.05
C ASP A 512 -11.91 26.91 28.82
N PHE A 513 -11.19 26.04 29.52
CA PHE A 513 -9.74 25.83 29.36
C PHE A 513 -9.38 24.38 29.74
N ASP A 514 -8.51 23.78 28.93
CA ASP A 514 -7.93 22.46 29.19
C ASP A 514 -6.41 22.55 29.32
N GLN A 515 -5.89 22.02 30.42
CA GLN A 515 -4.44 21.82 30.56
C GLN A 515 -3.97 20.70 29.62
N ALA A 516 -2.82 20.87 28.97
CA ALA A 516 -2.23 19.85 28.11
C ALA A 516 -2.10 18.51 28.85
N GLY A 517 -2.70 17.45 28.30
CA GLY A 517 -2.76 16.12 28.92
C GLY A 517 -3.84 15.95 30.00
N TYR A 518 -4.63 17.00 30.32
CA TYR A 518 -5.70 16.98 31.34
C TYR A 518 -6.97 17.64 30.80
N ALA A 519 -7.53 17.06 29.75
CA ALA A 519 -8.71 17.58 29.09
C ALA A 519 -10.02 17.31 29.87
N ALA A 520 -11.02 18.16 29.67
CA ALA A 520 -12.34 18.03 30.32
C ALA A 520 -12.98 16.64 30.14
N ALA A 521 -12.81 16.02 28.99
CA ALA A 521 -13.35 14.69 28.71
C ALA A 521 -12.83 13.60 29.69
N ALA A 522 -11.61 13.78 30.21
CA ALA A 522 -11.00 12.88 31.16
C ALA A 522 -11.65 12.93 32.58
N ALA A 523 -12.53 13.89 32.85
CA ALA A 523 -13.28 13.97 34.09
C ALA A 523 -14.55 13.07 34.13
N ILE A 524 -14.80 12.30 33.06
CA ILE A 524 -15.94 11.38 32.92
C ILE A 524 -15.56 10.08 32.18
N ASP A 525 -14.29 9.76 32.05
CA ASP A 525 -13.81 8.60 31.26
C ASP A 525 -13.77 7.29 32.06
N GLY A 526 -14.05 7.35 33.36
CA GLY A 526 -14.05 6.21 34.28
C GLY A 526 -12.67 5.81 34.76
N ASN A 527 -11.63 6.57 34.43
CA ASN A 527 -10.24 6.30 34.80
C ASN A 527 -9.76 7.30 35.89
N PRO A 528 -9.60 6.88 37.14
CA PRO A 528 -9.21 7.77 38.24
C PRO A 528 -7.80 8.33 38.13
N ALA A 529 -6.98 7.84 37.19
CA ALA A 529 -5.62 8.33 36.93
C ALA A 529 -5.56 9.49 35.96
N THR A 530 -6.65 9.79 35.26
CA THR A 530 -6.81 10.91 34.34
C THR A 530 -7.63 12.02 35.00
N GLY A 531 -7.87 13.15 34.32
CA GLY A 531 -8.73 14.20 34.84
C GLY A 531 -8.59 15.53 34.12
N TRP A 532 -9.40 16.50 34.49
CA TRP A 532 -9.36 17.88 34.00
C TRP A 532 -8.50 18.75 34.89
N GLY A 533 -7.57 19.52 34.31
CA GLY A 533 -6.69 20.48 34.98
C GLY A 533 -6.68 21.83 34.29
N ILE A 534 -6.10 22.87 34.96
CA ILE A 534 -6.15 24.25 34.51
C ILE A 534 -4.78 24.93 34.35
N HIS A 535 -3.68 24.30 34.71
CA HIS A 535 -2.35 24.89 34.56
C HIS A 535 -1.95 25.04 33.06
N PRO A 536 -1.34 26.18 32.65
CA PRO A 536 -0.84 27.29 33.44
C PRO A 536 -1.86 28.43 33.69
N SER A 537 -3.14 28.25 33.36
CA SER A 537 -4.19 29.28 33.45
C SER A 537 -4.73 29.44 34.89
N VAL A 538 -3.85 29.52 35.88
CA VAL A 538 -4.20 29.71 37.30
C VAL A 538 -4.43 31.19 37.62
N GLY A 539 -5.02 31.48 38.78
CA GLY A 539 -5.33 32.84 39.23
C GLY A 539 -6.57 33.48 38.57
N GLN A 540 -7.31 32.73 37.81
CA GLN A 540 -8.55 33.12 37.17
C GLN A 540 -9.62 32.02 37.31
N SER A 541 -10.90 32.40 37.18
CA SER A 541 -11.99 31.45 37.26
C SER A 541 -12.14 30.62 35.99
N HIS A 542 -12.41 29.35 36.16
CA HIS A 542 -12.68 28.39 35.12
C HIS A 542 -13.99 27.66 35.28
N HIS A 543 -14.51 27.07 34.23
CA HIS A 543 -15.69 26.25 34.34
C HIS A 543 -15.68 25.04 33.42
N ILE A 544 -16.32 23.98 33.88
CA ILE A 544 -16.50 22.74 33.10
C ILE A 544 -18.00 22.40 33.10
N VAL A 545 -18.50 22.00 31.94
CA VAL A 545 -19.90 21.61 31.70
C VAL A 545 -19.97 20.13 31.36
N PHE A 546 -20.88 19.43 31.99
CA PHE A 546 -21.16 18.02 31.82
C PHE A 546 -22.54 17.84 31.21
N GLU A 547 -22.63 17.48 29.96
CA GLU A 547 -23.86 17.20 29.23
C GLU A 547 -24.34 15.78 29.56
N LEU A 548 -25.62 15.65 30.02
CA LEU A 548 -26.21 14.36 30.28
C LEU A 548 -26.43 13.58 28.95
N ALA A 549 -26.28 12.26 29.00
CA ALA A 549 -26.56 11.38 27.87
C ALA A 549 -28.04 11.42 27.43
N GLN A 550 -28.92 11.69 28.36
CA GLN A 550 -30.34 11.95 28.12
C GLN A 550 -30.85 13.00 29.11
N PRO A 551 -31.80 13.85 28.73
CA PRO A 551 -32.43 14.78 29.63
C PRO A 551 -33.03 14.06 30.84
N LEU A 552 -32.70 14.54 32.03
CA LEU A 552 -33.22 14.01 33.29
C LEU A 552 -34.52 14.73 33.69
N THR A 553 -35.61 14.04 33.75
CA THR A 553 -36.87 14.55 34.30
C THR A 553 -36.88 14.34 35.84
N LEU A 554 -37.09 15.42 36.61
CA LEU A 554 -37.09 15.40 38.09
C LEU A 554 -38.51 15.47 38.64
N LYS A 555 -38.79 14.65 39.62
CA LYS A 555 -40.01 14.76 40.47
C LYS A 555 -39.80 15.83 41.52
N ALA A 556 -40.91 16.40 42.00
CA ALA A 556 -40.85 17.36 43.10
C ALA A 556 -40.21 16.70 44.35
N GLY A 557 -39.19 17.36 44.91
CA GLY A 557 -38.42 16.83 46.05
C GLY A 557 -37.28 15.87 45.70
N ALA A 558 -36.97 15.70 44.42
CA ALA A 558 -35.78 14.97 43.95
C ALA A 558 -34.51 15.69 44.39
N ARG A 559 -33.45 14.92 44.70
CA ARG A 559 -32.13 15.41 45.12
C ARG A 559 -31.07 14.92 44.16
N LEU A 560 -30.14 15.80 43.80
CA LEU A 560 -28.95 15.47 43.05
C LEU A 560 -27.75 15.36 43.98
N THR A 561 -27.04 14.26 43.92
CA THR A 561 -25.76 14.08 44.62
C THR A 561 -24.64 14.02 43.62
N LEU A 562 -23.65 14.91 43.76
CA LEU A 562 -22.49 15.06 42.88
C LEU A 562 -21.23 14.71 43.65
N SER A 563 -20.42 13.79 43.14
CA SER A 563 -19.16 13.38 43.75
C SER A 563 -18.02 13.90 42.84
N LEU A 564 -17.29 14.89 43.34
CA LEU A 564 -16.14 15.50 42.71
C LEU A 564 -14.87 14.77 43.17
N LYS A 565 -14.41 13.80 42.42
CA LYS A 565 -13.23 12.97 42.76
C LYS A 565 -11.94 13.64 42.31
N GLN A 566 -11.03 13.89 43.24
CA GLN A 566 -9.77 14.60 43.03
C GLN A 566 -8.63 13.67 43.43
N LEU A 567 -8.29 12.70 42.56
CA LEU A 567 -7.47 11.54 42.87
C LEU A 567 -6.04 11.61 42.30
N ALA A 568 -5.67 12.72 41.65
CA ALA A 568 -4.35 12.91 41.05
C ALA A 568 -3.21 13.00 42.09
N GLY A 569 -3.52 13.21 43.35
CA GLY A 569 -2.55 13.40 44.41
C GLY A 569 -1.93 14.80 44.47
N ARG A 570 -0.96 14.98 45.36
CA ARG A 570 -0.26 16.24 45.63
C ARG A 570 -1.18 17.41 45.92
N SER A 571 -2.32 17.13 46.50
CA SER A 571 -3.33 18.13 46.91
C SER A 571 -3.82 19.02 45.74
N HIS A 572 -3.94 18.51 44.56
CA HIS A 572 -4.57 19.20 43.43
C HIS A 572 -6.09 19.29 43.61
N LEU A 573 -6.50 19.89 44.69
CA LEU A 573 -7.89 19.97 45.14
C LEU A 573 -8.57 21.27 44.70
N ILE A 574 -9.88 21.21 44.48
CA ILE A 574 -10.70 22.39 44.17
C ILE A 574 -10.82 23.26 45.45
N GLY A 575 -10.61 24.55 45.30
CA GLY A 575 -10.61 25.49 46.41
C GLY A 575 -11.91 26.26 46.57
N PHE A 576 -12.37 26.97 45.54
CA PHE A 576 -13.55 27.83 45.57
C PHE A 576 -14.44 27.51 44.38
N PHE A 577 -15.66 27.05 44.59
CA PHE A 577 -16.48 26.52 43.52
C PHE A 577 -17.98 26.66 43.76
N LYS A 578 -18.75 26.57 42.66
CA LYS A 578 -20.22 26.39 42.72
C LYS A 578 -20.67 25.38 41.66
N LEU A 579 -21.84 24.80 41.93
CA LEU A 579 -22.48 23.86 41.04
C LEU A 579 -23.81 24.42 40.57
N SER A 580 -24.10 24.29 39.32
CA SER A 580 -25.31 24.78 38.66
C SER A 580 -25.86 23.74 37.68
N VAL A 581 -27.16 23.80 37.40
CA VAL A 581 -27.84 22.95 36.42
C VAL A 581 -28.58 23.82 35.39
N THR A 582 -28.89 23.23 34.24
CA THR A 582 -29.71 23.88 33.22
C THR A 582 -30.66 22.89 32.56
N ALA A 583 -31.78 23.41 32.02
CA ALA A 583 -32.71 22.67 31.17
C ALA A 583 -32.48 22.95 29.68
N GLU A 584 -31.54 23.83 29.34
CA GLU A 584 -31.24 24.17 27.92
C GLU A 584 -30.54 23.01 27.21
N PRO A 585 -30.91 22.69 25.97
CA PRO A 585 -30.32 21.59 25.23
C PRO A 585 -28.90 21.95 24.69
N ALA A 586 -28.06 20.93 24.54
CA ALA A 586 -26.74 20.98 23.85
C ALA A 586 -25.77 22.05 24.39
N VAL A 587 -25.75 22.25 25.71
CA VAL A 587 -24.91 23.26 26.37
C VAL A 587 -23.47 22.79 26.48
N ARG A 588 -22.54 23.64 26.10
CA ARG A 588 -21.09 23.41 26.20
C ARG A 588 -20.40 24.56 26.91
N ALA A 589 -19.34 24.25 27.65
CA ALA A 589 -18.31 25.24 27.94
C ALA A 589 -17.44 25.38 26.69
N ALA A 590 -17.56 26.47 25.99
CA ALA A 590 -16.66 26.74 24.87
C ALA A 590 -15.59 27.72 25.34
N ALA A 591 -14.33 27.34 25.25
CA ALA A 591 -13.22 28.29 25.22
C ALA A 591 -13.33 29.07 23.89
N MET A 592 -14.20 30.07 23.88
CA MET A 592 -14.37 30.89 22.69
C MET A 592 -13.25 31.91 22.66
N PRO A 593 -12.48 32.05 21.57
CA PRO A 593 -11.45 33.10 21.42
C PRO A 593 -12.03 34.50 21.66
N THR A 594 -11.30 35.34 22.35
CA THR A 594 -11.75 36.70 22.72
C THR A 594 -12.33 37.46 21.53
N LEU A 595 -11.66 37.45 20.38
CA LEU A 595 -12.15 38.06 19.14
C LEU A 595 -13.50 37.48 18.66
N ALA A 596 -13.75 36.22 18.87
CA ALA A 596 -15.02 35.57 18.52
C ALA A 596 -16.13 36.00 19.51
N GLN A 597 -15.80 36.11 20.81
CA GLN A 597 -16.71 36.62 21.82
C GLN A 597 -17.10 38.07 21.56
N GLU A 598 -16.14 38.90 21.18
CA GLU A 598 -16.38 40.33 20.80
C GLU A 598 -17.25 40.41 19.53
N ALA A 599 -16.96 39.54 18.55
CA ALA A 599 -17.75 39.46 17.34
C ALA A 599 -19.23 39.17 17.60
N LEU A 600 -19.55 38.28 18.56
CA LEU A 600 -20.94 37.95 18.90
C LEU A 600 -21.71 39.14 19.52
N LYS A 601 -21.01 40.12 20.10
CA LYS A 601 -21.64 41.31 20.68
C LYS A 601 -22.00 42.36 19.63
N LEU A 602 -21.49 42.22 18.41
CA LEU A 602 -21.66 43.17 17.31
C LEU A 602 -22.57 42.61 16.22
N PRO A 603 -23.42 43.48 15.61
CA PRO A 603 -24.09 43.12 14.35
C PRO A 603 -23.09 42.64 13.29
N ALA A 604 -23.50 41.73 12.40
CA ALA A 604 -22.60 41.08 11.46
C ALA A 604 -21.87 42.06 10.50
N ASP A 605 -22.54 43.17 10.14
CA ASP A 605 -22.05 44.25 9.29
C ASP A 605 -21.02 45.15 9.97
N GLN A 606 -20.99 45.17 11.29
CA GLN A 606 -20.05 45.98 12.10
C GLN A 606 -18.81 45.22 12.54
N ARG A 607 -18.69 43.95 12.22
CA ARG A 607 -17.55 43.13 12.62
C ARG A 607 -16.33 43.35 11.73
N SER A 608 -15.19 43.58 12.34
CA SER A 608 -13.91 43.58 11.65
C SER A 608 -13.59 42.23 11.03
N GLU A 609 -12.71 42.18 10.03
CA GLU A 609 -12.30 40.93 9.39
C GLU A 609 -11.66 39.92 10.37
N PRO A 610 -10.75 40.32 11.29
CA PRO A 610 -10.22 39.41 12.29
C PRO A 610 -11.32 38.84 13.21
N GLN A 611 -12.32 39.61 13.55
CA GLN A 611 -13.46 39.16 14.37
C GLN A 611 -14.32 38.13 13.60
N ARG A 612 -14.61 38.43 12.31
CA ARG A 612 -15.35 37.46 11.45
C ARG A 612 -14.57 36.15 11.27
N LEU A 613 -13.24 36.26 11.07
CA LEU A 613 -12.39 35.05 10.91
C LEU A 613 -12.33 34.22 12.19
N ALA A 614 -12.14 34.86 13.35
CA ALA A 614 -12.11 34.15 14.62
C ALA A 614 -13.44 33.44 14.94
N LEU A 615 -14.56 34.14 14.65
CA LEU A 615 -15.90 33.57 14.84
C LEU A 615 -16.16 32.41 13.88
N ALA A 616 -15.83 32.56 12.60
CA ALA A 616 -15.98 31.50 11.59
C ALA A 616 -15.13 30.29 11.94
N ALA A 617 -13.86 30.48 12.28
CA ALA A 617 -12.98 29.38 12.67
C ALA A 617 -13.54 28.59 13.86
N HIS A 618 -14.05 29.30 14.87
CA HIS A 618 -14.63 28.67 16.05
C HIS A 618 -15.94 27.92 15.74
N ALA A 619 -16.89 28.58 15.08
CA ALA A 619 -18.19 28.02 14.78
C ALA A 619 -18.12 26.82 13.83
N LEU A 620 -17.31 26.95 12.77
CA LEU A 620 -17.13 25.90 11.76
C LEU A 620 -16.38 24.69 12.32
N ARG A 621 -15.40 24.89 13.21
CA ARG A 621 -14.73 23.79 13.92
C ARG A 621 -15.75 22.96 14.73
N ILE A 622 -16.58 23.64 15.54
CA ILE A 622 -17.61 22.94 16.33
C ILE A 622 -18.56 22.17 15.41
N ARG A 623 -19.02 22.82 14.35
CA ARG A 623 -19.95 22.19 13.42
C ARG A 623 -19.29 21.00 12.71
N ALA A 624 -18.05 21.10 12.28
CA ALA A 624 -17.33 20.04 11.62
C ALA A 624 -17.12 18.83 12.56
N ASP A 625 -16.73 19.07 13.82
CA ASP A 625 -16.60 18.03 14.84
C ASP A 625 -17.92 17.28 15.09
N GLU A 626 -19.05 18.00 15.09
CA GLU A 626 -20.39 17.39 15.25
C GLU A 626 -20.78 16.53 14.07
N GLU A 627 -20.56 17.01 12.86
CA GLU A 627 -20.91 16.30 11.64
C GLU A 627 -20.00 15.08 11.43
N MET A 628 -18.70 15.20 11.75
CA MET A 628 -17.76 14.08 11.70
C MET A 628 -18.18 12.93 12.62
N LYS A 629 -18.71 13.25 13.81
CA LYS A 629 -19.20 12.23 14.75
C LYS A 629 -20.46 11.48 14.29
N LYS A 630 -21.22 12.06 13.38
CA LYS A 630 -22.41 11.42 12.79
C LYS A 630 -22.07 10.47 11.64
N LEU A 631 -20.87 10.62 11.04
CA LEU A 631 -20.44 9.77 9.95
C LEU A 631 -20.09 8.37 10.49
N PRO A 632 -20.38 7.31 9.72
CA PRO A 632 -19.94 5.97 10.09
C PRO A 632 -18.43 5.91 10.23
N ALA A 633 -17.94 5.01 11.07
CA ALA A 633 -16.50 4.75 11.16
C ALA A 633 -15.97 4.28 9.79
N PRO A 634 -14.81 4.78 9.35
CA PRO A 634 -14.22 4.31 8.09
C PRO A 634 -13.86 2.84 8.17
N ALA A 635 -14.01 2.13 7.04
CA ALA A 635 -13.43 0.82 6.87
C ALA A 635 -11.89 0.94 6.83
N GLN A 636 -11.20 -0.18 7.02
CA GLN A 636 -9.73 -0.21 6.98
C GLN A 636 -9.27 -1.32 6.05
N VAL A 637 -8.16 -1.12 5.35
CA VAL A 637 -7.47 -2.16 4.59
C VAL A 637 -5.99 -2.15 4.95
N TYR A 638 -5.41 -3.34 5.14
CA TYR A 638 -3.96 -3.43 5.26
C TYR A 638 -3.31 -3.21 3.89
N ALA A 639 -2.52 -2.15 3.79
CA ALA A 639 -1.92 -1.69 2.53
C ALA A 639 -0.65 -0.87 2.81
N ALA A 640 0.00 -0.34 1.76
CA ALA A 640 1.06 0.62 1.92
C ALA A 640 0.64 1.99 1.37
N ALA A 641 0.87 3.05 2.14
CA ALA A 641 0.56 4.42 1.77
C ALA A 641 1.53 5.41 2.41
N LYS A 642 1.31 6.70 2.19
CA LYS A 642 1.98 7.77 2.92
C LYS A 642 1.82 7.60 4.42
N LYS A 643 2.88 7.83 5.17
CA LYS A 643 2.91 7.69 6.64
C LYS A 643 1.79 8.44 7.39
N ALA A 644 1.26 9.51 6.83
CA ALA A 644 0.19 10.31 7.45
C ALA A 644 -1.17 9.58 7.50
N ASP A 645 -1.38 8.60 6.62
CA ASP A 645 -2.66 7.94 6.42
C ASP A 645 -2.69 6.51 7.00
N VAL A 646 -1.56 6.03 7.53
CA VAL A 646 -1.41 4.67 8.06
C VAL A 646 -1.53 4.64 9.57
N LEU A 647 -2.49 3.89 10.08
CA LEU A 647 -2.60 3.56 11.49
C LEU A 647 -1.67 2.37 11.78
N LEU A 648 -0.46 2.65 12.25
CA LEU A 648 0.46 1.59 12.65
C LEU A 648 -0.11 0.85 13.86
N ALA A 649 -0.45 -0.42 13.69
CA ALA A 649 -0.96 -1.31 14.73
C ALA A 649 0.11 -1.73 15.76
N VAL A 650 1.18 -0.97 15.89
CA VAL A 650 2.31 -1.30 16.75
C VAL A 650 2.29 -0.47 18.02
N GLY A 651 1.70 -1.04 19.06
CA GLY A 651 1.80 -0.53 20.43
C GLY A 651 1.23 0.89 20.61
N LYS A 652 0.92 1.29 21.82
CA LYS A 652 0.49 2.65 22.20
C LYS A 652 1.63 3.69 22.01
N GLY A 653 2.18 3.80 20.81
CA GLY A 653 3.18 4.80 20.45
C GLY A 653 2.54 5.92 19.65
N THR A 654 2.85 7.16 20.00
CA THR A 654 2.48 8.36 19.27
C THR A 654 2.81 8.22 17.78
N PRO A 655 1.93 8.63 16.84
CA PRO A 655 2.26 8.66 15.43
C PRO A 655 3.53 9.49 15.24
N THR A 656 4.60 8.85 14.81
CA THR A 656 5.85 9.58 14.53
C THR A 656 5.64 10.45 13.29
N THR A 657 6.12 11.67 13.37
CA THR A 657 6.07 12.74 12.35
C THR A 657 6.23 12.25 10.92
N ILE A 658 5.38 12.78 10.04
CA ILE A 658 5.39 12.63 8.57
C ILE A 658 6.83 12.72 8.04
N ALA A 659 7.36 11.63 7.53
CA ALA A 659 8.62 11.67 6.81
C ALA A 659 8.36 12.28 5.41
N LYS A 660 9.14 13.30 5.03
CA LYS A 660 9.26 13.73 3.63
C LYS A 660 9.60 12.51 2.77
N ALA A 661 9.18 12.52 1.49
CA ALA A 661 9.59 11.50 0.55
C ALA A 661 11.10 11.26 0.69
N LYS A 662 11.46 10.01 1.01
CA LYS A 662 12.86 9.66 1.25
C LYS A 662 13.63 9.68 -0.08
N THR A 663 14.81 10.28 -0.09
CA THR A 663 15.73 10.20 -1.20
C THR A 663 16.35 8.82 -1.25
N VAL A 664 16.33 8.17 -2.41
CA VAL A 664 17.01 6.90 -2.67
C VAL A 664 18.36 7.20 -3.31
N GLN A 665 19.41 6.60 -2.80
CA GLN A 665 20.75 6.69 -3.37
C GLN A 665 21.08 5.40 -4.10
N VAL A 666 21.75 5.51 -5.24
CA VAL A 666 22.44 4.36 -5.86
C VAL A 666 23.57 3.95 -4.94
N LEU A 667 23.66 2.65 -4.61
CA LEU A 667 24.61 2.16 -3.64
C LEU A 667 25.79 1.46 -4.35
N LYS A 668 27.02 1.77 -3.95
CA LYS A 668 28.21 1.05 -4.44
C LYS A 668 28.13 -0.41 -4.02
N ARG A 669 28.04 -1.33 -4.97
CA ARG A 669 27.88 -2.78 -4.73
C ARG A 669 26.70 -3.17 -3.82
N GLY A 670 25.68 -2.34 -3.75
CA GLY A 670 24.51 -2.59 -2.90
C GLY A 670 24.74 -2.36 -1.41
N GLU A 671 25.86 -1.79 -1.01
CA GLU A 671 26.23 -1.55 0.39
C GLU A 671 25.52 -0.29 0.93
N PHE A 672 24.73 -0.44 1.99
CA PHE A 672 23.86 0.62 2.54
C PHE A 672 24.59 1.84 3.08
N ASP A 673 25.86 1.71 3.41
CA ASP A 673 26.74 2.76 3.93
C ASP A 673 27.62 3.43 2.88
N LYS A 674 27.54 2.96 1.62
CA LYS A 674 28.30 3.51 0.48
C LYS A 674 27.39 4.13 -0.58
N PRO A 675 26.68 5.21 -0.25
CA PRO A 675 25.82 5.90 -1.23
C PRO A 675 26.67 6.61 -2.29
N MET A 676 26.22 6.59 -3.54
CA MET A 676 26.84 7.31 -4.67
C MET A 676 26.02 8.54 -5.04
N LYS A 677 25.16 8.40 -6.05
CA LYS A 677 24.30 9.48 -6.59
C LYS A 677 22.84 9.26 -6.22
N GLU A 678 22.06 10.32 -6.21
CA GLU A 678 20.61 10.22 -6.09
C GLU A 678 19.99 9.50 -7.28
N ALA A 679 19.01 8.64 -7.00
CA ALA A 679 18.25 7.93 -8.02
C ALA A 679 16.98 8.72 -8.35
N VAL A 680 16.80 9.09 -9.59
CA VAL A 680 15.55 9.63 -10.12
C VAL A 680 14.55 8.50 -10.30
N SER A 681 13.31 8.66 -9.78
CA SER A 681 12.26 7.64 -9.92
C SER A 681 12.01 7.30 -11.40
N GLY A 682 11.75 6.02 -11.68
CA GLY A 682 11.62 5.56 -13.06
C GLY A 682 11.31 4.08 -13.17
N ALA A 683 11.48 3.57 -14.38
CA ALA A 683 11.27 2.19 -14.76
C ALA A 683 12.42 1.67 -15.64
N LEU A 684 12.24 0.51 -16.28
CA LEU A 684 13.27 -0.15 -17.08
C LEU A 684 13.58 0.62 -18.36
N SER A 685 14.81 1.02 -18.55
CA SER A 685 15.30 1.70 -19.76
C SER A 685 15.30 0.80 -21.01
N ALA A 686 15.23 -0.51 -20.81
CA ALA A 686 15.13 -1.48 -21.89
C ALA A 686 13.84 -1.34 -22.73
N ILE A 687 12.77 -0.77 -22.20
CA ILE A 687 11.54 -0.49 -22.94
C ILE A 687 11.64 0.88 -23.60
N GLN A 688 12.32 0.94 -24.72
CA GLN A 688 12.65 2.19 -25.43
C GLN A 688 11.42 3.00 -25.90
N ALA A 689 10.25 2.37 -26.01
CA ALA A 689 9.00 3.03 -26.41
C ALA A 689 8.39 3.91 -25.32
N LEU A 690 8.90 3.82 -24.09
CA LEU A 690 8.36 4.50 -22.91
C LEU A 690 9.45 5.27 -22.16
N PRO A 691 9.10 6.36 -21.46
CA PRO A 691 10.07 7.11 -20.66
C PRO A 691 10.59 6.25 -19.51
N ALA A 692 11.92 6.12 -19.41
CA ALA A 692 12.56 5.35 -18.34
C ALA A 692 12.72 6.15 -17.03
N ARG A 693 12.58 7.48 -17.06
CA ARG A 693 12.69 8.34 -15.87
C ARG A 693 11.48 9.26 -15.77
N PHE A 694 10.99 9.43 -14.55
CA PHE A 694 9.77 10.17 -14.21
C PHE A 694 10.12 11.51 -13.59
N GLU A 695 10.83 12.37 -14.31
CA GLU A 695 11.40 13.63 -13.84
C GLU A 695 10.38 14.52 -13.10
N LYS A 696 9.21 14.75 -13.71
CA LYS A 696 8.14 15.56 -13.12
C LYS A 696 7.55 14.93 -11.85
N ALA A 697 7.35 13.61 -11.85
CA ALA A 697 6.81 12.90 -10.71
C ALA A 697 7.85 12.77 -9.59
N HIS A 698 9.13 12.68 -9.93
CA HIS A 698 10.22 12.58 -8.96
C HIS A 698 10.30 13.80 -8.05
N THR A 699 10.09 14.99 -8.56
CA THR A 699 10.08 16.25 -7.79
C THR A 699 8.77 16.48 -7.03
N SER A 700 7.76 15.64 -7.28
CA SER A 700 6.47 15.66 -6.60
C SER A 700 6.48 14.75 -5.36
N ASP A 701 5.31 14.46 -4.85
CA ASP A 701 5.20 13.53 -3.73
C ASP A 701 5.32 12.05 -4.18
N GLU A 702 5.37 11.15 -3.23
CA GLU A 702 5.50 9.70 -3.45
C GLU A 702 4.36 9.16 -4.34
N SER A 703 3.13 9.60 -4.11
CA SER A 703 1.96 9.10 -4.84
C SER A 703 2.01 9.40 -6.34
N ALA A 704 2.57 10.57 -6.75
CA ALA A 704 2.79 10.89 -8.15
C ALA A 704 3.81 9.94 -8.82
N ARG A 705 4.82 9.47 -8.07
CA ARG A 705 5.81 8.50 -8.57
C ARG A 705 5.17 7.15 -8.83
N ARG A 706 4.30 6.67 -7.92
CA ARG A 706 3.53 5.42 -8.09
C ARG A 706 2.57 5.53 -9.28
N ALA A 707 1.87 6.65 -9.42
CA ALA A 707 1.00 6.89 -10.56
C ALA A 707 1.75 6.81 -11.89
N ALA A 708 2.95 7.40 -11.97
CA ALA A 708 3.79 7.33 -13.17
C ALA A 708 4.24 5.89 -13.49
N LEU A 709 4.58 5.08 -12.50
CA LEU A 709 4.91 3.67 -12.71
C LEU A 709 3.68 2.86 -13.12
N ALA A 710 2.53 3.13 -12.51
CA ALA A 710 1.26 2.48 -12.86
C ALA A 710 0.88 2.75 -14.32
N ASP A 711 1.02 4.00 -14.77
CA ASP A 711 0.80 4.38 -16.16
C ASP A 711 1.81 3.73 -17.10
N TRP A 712 3.09 3.66 -16.73
CA TRP A 712 4.14 3.00 -17.51
C TRP A 712 3.86 1.50 -17.69
N LEU A 713 3.44 0.80 -16.61
CA LEU A 713 3.08 -0.62 -16.66
C LEU A 713 1.80 -0.85 -17.48
N ALA A 714 0.82 0.02 -17.36
CA ALA A 714 -0.46 -0.10 -18.03
C ALA A 714 -0.48 0.42 -19.48
N ASP A 715 0.65 0.95 -19.99
CA ASP A 715 0.73 1.50 -21.34
C ASP A 715 0.62 0.39 -22.39
N GLU A 716 -0.10 0.69 -23.47
CA GLU A 716 -0.28 -0.25 -24.60
C GLU A 716 1.03 -0.63 -25.29
N LYS A 717 2.04 0.22 -25.19
CA LYS A 717 3.38 0.01 -25.77
C LYS A 717 4.29 -0.83 -24.87
N ASN A 718 3.88 -1.14 -23.63
CA ASN A 718 4.65 -2.00 -22.76
C ASN A 718 4.49 -3.47 -23.14
N PRO A 719 5.48 -4.10 -23.80
CA PRO A 719 5.32 -5.46 -24.29
C PRO A 719 5.30 -6.50 -23.15
N LEU A 720 5.94 -6.20 -22.02
CA LEU A 720 6.08 -7.13 -20.92
C LEU A 720 4.74 -7.36 -20.23
N THR A 721 4.00 -6.30 -19.91
CA THR A 721 2.74 -6.37 -19.16
C THR A 721 1.70 -7.24 -19.87
N TRP A 722 1.52 -7.05 -21.17
CA TRP A 722 0.52 -7.79 -21.93
C TRP A 722 0.91 -9.25 -22.15
N ARG A 723 2.20 -9.53 -22.42
CA ARG A 723 2.73 -10.89 -22.52
C ARG A 723 2.67 -11.63 -21.19
N SER A 724 2.99 -10.95 -20.10
CA SER A 724 3.01 -11.51 -18.75
C SER A 724 1.65 -12.10 -18.39
N ILE A 725 0.60 -11.29 -18.43
CA ILE A 725 -0.74 -11.77 -18.07
C ILE A 725 -1.30 -12.79 -19.05
N ALA A 726 -1.07 -12.64 -20.36
CA ALA A 726 -1.50 -13.62 -21.34
C ALA A 726 -0.84 -14.99 -21.10
N ASN A 727 0.46 -15.00 -20.78
CA ASN A 727 1.17 -16.23 -20.46
C ASN A 727 0.73 -16.85 -19.14
N ARG A 728 0.39 -16.05 -18.12
CA ARG A 728 -0.14 -16.55 -16.82
C ARG A 728 -1.51 -17.17 -16.99
N VAL A 729 -2.42 -16.52 -17.72
CA VAL A 729 -3.74 -17.09 -18.01
C VAL A 729 -3.59 -18.42 -18.75
N TRP A 730 -2.72 -18.47 -19.75
CA TRP A 730 -2.40 -19.72 -20.44
C TRP A 730 -1.82 -20.79 -19.51
N HIS A 731 -0.87 -20.40 -18.66
CA HIS A 731 -0.24 -21.27 -17.67
C HIS A 731 -1.27 -21.96 -16.77
N TYR A 732 -2.21 -21.22 -16.23
CA TYR A 732 -3.20 -21.79 -15.33
C TYR A 732 -4.19 -22.72 -16.05
N HIS A 733 -4.53 -22.44 -17.32
CA HIS A 733 -5.39 -23.32 -18.11
C HIS A 733 -4.71 -24.62 -18.51
N PHE A 734 -3.44 -24.57 -18.87
CA PHE A 734 -2.70 -25.72 -19.37
C PHE A 734 -1.71 -26.36 -18.36
N GLY A 735 -1.52 -25.74 -17.20
CA GLY A 735 -0.53 -26.14 -16.20
C GLY A 735 0.92 -25.81 -16.58
N ARG A 736 1.14 -25.20 -17.74
CA ARG A 736 2.42 -24.72 -18.21
C ARG A 736 2.22 -23.53 -19.14
N GLY A 737 3.00 -22.46 -18.96
CA GLY A 737 2.96 -21.31 -19.85
C GLY A 737 3.47 -21.61 -21.25
N LEU A 738 3.11 -20.80 -22.22
CA LEU A 738 3.80 -20.77 -23.50
C LEU A 738 5.28 -20.49 -23.29
N CYS A 739 5.61 -19.52 -22.43
CA CYS A 739 6.89 -19.40 -21.74
C CYS A 739 6.76 -20.08 -20.37
N ASP A 740 7.57 -21.09 -20.11
CA ASP A 740 7.47 -21.95 -18.93
C ASP A 740 8.03 -21.35 -17.63
N THR A 741 8.59 -20.15 -17.70
CA THR A 741 9.01 -19.34 -16.56
C THR A 741 8.10 -18.11 -16.41
N PRO A 742 6.90 -18.23 -15.83
CA PRO A 742 5.90 -17.16 -15.81
C PRO A 742 6.32 -15.93 -15.00
N ASN A 743 7.36 -16.03 -14.17
CA ASN A 743 7.90 -14.95 -13.37
C ASN A 743 9.18 -14.35 -13.95
N ASP A 744 9.77 -14.96 -14.99
CA ASP A 744 11.04 -14.52 -15.59
C ASP A 744 11.03 -14.65 -17.11
N PHE A 745 10.85 -13.52 -17.79
CA PHE A 745 10.96 -13.37 -19.23
C PHE A 745 12.35 -12.84 -19.67
N GLY A 746 13.28 -12.77 -18.73
CA GLY A 746 14.67 -12.44 -19.00
C GLY A 746 15.43 -13.56 -19.69
N ARG A 747 16.73 -13.37 -19.91
CA ARG A 747 17.61 -14.31 -20.59
C ARG A 747 17.91 -15.58 -19.78
N MET A 748 17.61 -15.55 -18.47
CA MET A 748 17.69 -16.75 -17.62
C MET A 748 16.40 -17.54 -17.63
N GLY A 749 15.31 -16.94 -18.07
CA GLY A 749 14.02 -17.60 -18.23
C GLY A 749 13.91 -18.40 -19.52
N GLY A 750 12.74 -18.97 -19.72
CA GLY A 750 12.42 -19.78 -20.90
C GLY A 750 12.19 -18.96 -22.15
N THR A 751 12.15 -19.66 -23.27
CA THR A 751 11.65 -19.09 -24.53
C THR A 751 10.27 -19.67 -24.83
N PRO A 752 9.35 -18.89 -25.39
CA PRO A 752 8.02 -19.38 -25.72
C PRO A 752 8.04 -20.52 -26.73
N SER A 753 7.26 -21.55 -26.48
CA SER A 753 7.06 -22.68 -27.42
C SER A 753 6.34 -22.21 -28.70
N HIS A 754 5.45 -21.23 -28.57
CA HIS A 754 4.68 -20.63 -29.65
C HIS A 754 4.74 -19.10 -29.52
N PRO A 755 5.85 -18.47 -29.94
CA PRO A 755 6.03 -17.01 -29.72
C PRO A 755 4.97 -16.17 -30.40
N GLU A 756 4.57 -16.49 -31.62
CA GLU A 756 3.52 -15.77 -32.33
C GLU A 756 2.14 -15.92 -31.64
N LEU A 757 1.84 -17.08 -31.08
CA LEU A 757 0.60 -17.28 -30.31
C LEU A 757 0.60 -16.42 -29.04
N LEU A 758 1.73 -16.36 -28.34
CA LEU A 758 1.84 -15.51 -27.14
C LEU A 758 1.62 -14.04 -27.50
N ASP A 759 2.28 -13.54 -28.53
CA ASP A 759 2.13 -12.17 -29.01
C ASP A 759 0.70 -11.90 -29.50
N TRP A 760 0.09 -12.86 -30.18
CA TRP A 760 -1.29 -12.74 -30.62
C TRP A 760 -2.28 -12.66 -29.44
N LEU A 761 -2.15 -13.52 -28.43
CA LEU A 761 -2.99 -13.51 -27.23
C LEU A 761 -2.80 -12.19 -26.44
N ALA A 762 -1.58 -11.70 -26.35
CA ALA A 762 -1.27 -10.42 -25.71
C ALA A 762 -1.92 -9.24 -26.47
N CYS A 763 -1.88 -9.27 -27.79
CA CYS A 763 -2.55 -8.28 -28.64
C CYS A 763 -4.09 -8.39 -28.55
N GLU A 764 -4.64 -9.60 -28.55
CA GLU A 764 -6.08 -9.83 -28.36
C GLU A 764 -6.56 -9.23 -27.04
N LEU A 765 -5.88 -9.52 -25.95
CA LEU A 765 -6.22 -8.95 -24.64
C LEU A 765 -6.17 -7.42 -24.68
N ARG A 766 -5.08 -6.84 -25.17
CA ARG A 766 -4.92 -5.39 -25.26
C ARG A 766 -5.99 -4.73 -26.13
N ASN A 767 -6.24 -5.28 -27.30
CA ASN A 767 -7.13 -4.69 -28.31
C ASN A 767 -8.61 -4.86 -27.96
N HIS A 768 -8.94 -5.82 -27.07
CA HIS A 768 -10.29 -6.02 -26.52
C HIS A 768 -10.47 -5.39 -25.14
N GLY A 769 -9.82 -4.24 -24.90
CA GLY A 769 -10.01 -3.45 -23.68
C GLY A 769 -9.41 -4.06 -22.41
N GLY A 770 -8.55 -5.06 -22.54
CA GLY A 770 -7.95 -5.73 -21.40
C GLY A 770 -8.90 -6.69 -20.66
N SER A 771 -9.94 -7.21 -21.32
CA SER A 771 -10.89 -8.17 -20.79
C SER A 771 -10.27 -9.55 -20.58
N LEU A 772 -10.12 -9.95 -19.32
CA LEU A 772 -9.65 -11.30 -18.99
C LEU A 772 -10.69 -12.36 -19.35
N LYS A 773 -11.97 -12.08 -19.16
CA LYS A 773 -13.04 -13.03 -19.52
C LYS A 773 -13.04 -13.32 -21.02
N HIS A 774 -12.78 -12.32 -21.86
CA HIS A 774 -12.59 -12.53 -23.29
C HIS A 774 -11.41 -13.49 -23.57
N LEU A 775 -10.27 -13.28 -22.92
CA LEU A 775 -9.09 -14.13 -23.09
C LEU A 775 -9.34 -15.57 -22.61
N HIS A 776 -9.98 -15.73 -21.45
CA HIS A 776 -10.37 -17.03 -20.94
C HIS A 776 -11.29 -17.77 -21.92
N ARG A 777 -12.35 -17.10 -22.34
CA ARG A 777 -13.28 -17.67 -23.30
C ARG A 777 -12.57 -18.15 -24.56
N LEU A 778 -11.71 -17.32 -25.10
CA LEU A 778 -10.93 -17.61 -26.30
C LEU A 778 -10.06 -18.88 -26.12
N ILE A 779 -9.39 -19.02 -24.98
CA ILE A 779 -8.53 -20.16 -24.71
C ILE A 779 -9.33 -21.45 -24.46
N VAL A 780 -10.35 -21.41 -23.58
CA VAL A 780 -11.07 -22.62 -23.17
C VAL A 780 -12.03 -23.16 -24.24
N THR A 781 -12.41 -22.34 -25.23
CA THR A 781 -13.22 -22.81 -26.38
C THR A 781 -12.38 -23.39 -27.51
N SER A 782 -11.05 -23.27 -27.47
CA SER A 782 -10.15 -23.84 -28.47
C SER A 782 -10.21 -25.38 -28.49
N ALA A 783 -9.98 -25.97 -29.64
CA ALA A 783 -9.84 -27.43 -29.75
C ALA A 783 -8.63 -27.96 -28.96
N ALA A 784 -7.56 -27.16 -28.85
CA ALA A 784 -6.38 -27.47 -28.06
C ALA A 784 -6.71 -27.69 -26.57
N TYR A 785 -7.57 -26.85 -25.99
CA TYR A 785 -8.03 -27.02 -24.59
C TYR A 785 -8.99 -28.20 -24.45
N ARG A 786 -9.82 -28.43 -25.47
CA ARG A 786 -10.84 -29.48 -25.44
C ARG A 786 -10.30 -30.88 -25.77
N GLN A 787 -9.02 -31.00 -26.15
CA GLN A 787 -8.37 -32.29 -26.45
C GLN A 787 -8.45 -33.28 -25.29
N SER A 788 -8.43 -34.58 -25.65
CA SER A 788 -8.18 -35.65 -24.71
C SER A 788 -6.79 -35.58 -24.08
N SER A 789 -6.67 -36.04 -22.84
CA SER A 789 -5.39 -36.15 -22.11
C SER A 789 -4.77 -37.55 -22.24
N ALA A 790 -5.29 -38.39 -23.12
CA ALA A 790 -4.80 -39.76 -23.32
C ALA A 790 -3.36 -39.77 -23.81
N HIS A 791 -2.62 -40.78 -23.38
CA HIS A 791 -1.27 -41.04 -23.85
C HIS A 791 -1.29 -41.54 -25.28
N ARG A 792 -0.28 -41.16 -26.07
CA ARG A 792 -0.08 -41.61 -27.46
C ARG A 792 1.39 -41.84 -27.71
N ASP A 793 1.79 -43.08 -28.00
CA ASP A 793 3.18 -43.47 -28.18
C ASP A 793 3.85 -42.77 -29.39
N ASP A 794 3.11 -42.57 -30.48
CA ASP A 794 3.57 -41.92 -31.71
C ASP A 794 3.97 -40.46 -31.45
N ALA A 795 3.20 -39.75 -30.63
CA ALA A 795 3.42 -38.35 -30.35
C ALA A 795 4.49 -38.11 -29.26
N VAL A 796 4.52 -38.96 -28.23
CA VAL A 796 5.50 -38.88 -27.15
C VAL A 796 6.93 -39.00 -27.64
N LEU A 797 7.17 -39.84 -28.68
CA LEU A 797 8.49 -40.00 -29.27
C LEU A 797 9.03 -38.72 -29.93
N LEU A 798 8.14 -37.83 -30.35
CA LEU A 798 8.50 -36.58 -31.03
C LEU A 798 8.44 -35.37 -30.08
N ASP A 799 7.55 -35.35 -29.13
CA ASP A 799 7.37 -34.30 -28.14
C ASP A 799 6.95 -34.88 -26.79
N ALA A 800 7.90 -35.44 -26.08
CA ALA A 800 7.68 -36.15 -24.82
C ALA A 800 7.02 -35.29 -23.75
N ASP A 801 7.44 -34.01 -23.68
CA ASP A 801 6.98 -33.02 -22.70
C ASP A 801 5.68 -32.31 -23.11
N ASN A 802 5.07 -32.71 -24.23
CA ASN A 802 3.86 -32.06 -24.76
C ASN A 802 3.99 -30.53 -24.93
N ARG A 803 5.18 -30.07 -25.29
CA ARG A 803 5.46 -28.64 -25.50
C ARG A 803 4.64 -28.03 -26.63
N LEU A 804 4.29 -28.84 -27.61
CA LEU A 804 3.51 -28.45 -28.79
C LEU A 804 2.01 -28.68 -28.64
N LEU A 805 1.56 -29.18 -27.46
CA LEU A 805 0.14 -29.34 -27.13
C LEU A 805 -0.61 -30.30 -28.08
N TRP A 806 -0.01 -31.43 -28.40
CA TRP A 806 -0.68 -32.46 -29.18
C TRP A 806 -1.78 -33.19 -28.39
N ARG A 807 -1.84 -33.02 -27.04
CA ARG A 807 -2.91 -33.45 -26.15
C ARG A 807 -3.14 -32.40 -25.07
N MET A 808 -4.25 -32.46 -24.33
CA MET A 808 -4.40 -31.66 -23.09
C MET A 808 -3.49 -32.23 -22.00
N ASN A 809 -2.90 -31.36 -21.20
CA ASN A 809 -2.10 -31.75 -20.04
C ASN A 809 -2.97 -32.39 -18.95
N ARG A 810 -2.40 -33.30 -18.16
CA ARG A 810 -3.03 -33.79 -16.93
C ARG A 810 -2.65 -32.86 -15.80
N LEU A 811 -3.65 -32.26 -15.20
CA LEU A 811 -3.46 -31.32 -14.09
C LEU A 811 -3.87 -31.99 -12.79
N ARG A 812 -3.10 -31.78 -11.73
CA ARG A 812 -3.56 -32.05 -10.36
C ARG A 812 -4.46 -30.91 -9.91
N LEU A 813 -5.40 -31.20 -9.01
CA LEU A 813 -6.10 -30.15 -8.28
C LEU A 813 -5.12 -29.51 -7.30
N ASP A 814 -5.14 -28.19 -7.23
CA ASP A 814 -4.45 -27.45 -6.17
C ASP A 814 -5.14 -27.68 -4.81
N ALA A 815 -4.45 -27.35 -3.72
CA ALA A 815 -4.93 -27.58 -2.36
C ALA A 815 -6.30 -26.92 -2.10
N ASP A 816 -6.48 -25.71 -2.55
CA ASP A 816 -7.75 -24.97 -2.41
C ASP A 816 -8.90 -25.67 -3.12
N SER A 817 -8.71 -26.03 -4.39
CA SER A 817 -9.73 -26.73 -5.18
C SER A 817 -10.02 -28.14 -4.64
N TYR A 818 -9.01 -28.82 -4.11
CA TYR A 818 -9.21 -30.14 -3.53
C TYR A 818 -10.02 -30.08 -2.23
N ARG A 819 -9.71 -29.14 -1.34
CA ARG A 819 -10.48 -28.91 -0.10
C ARG A 819 -11.92 -28.51 -0.42
N ASP A 820 -12.10 -27.57 -1.34
CA ASP A 820 -13.42 -27.11 -1.76
C ASP A 820 -14.23 -28.24 -2.43
N PHE A 821 -13.55 -29.13 -3.19
CA PHE A 821 -14.16 -30.33 -3.76
C PHE A 821 -14.68 -31.28 -2.67
N VAL A 822 -13.89 -31.54 -1.63
CA VAL A 822 -14.30 -32.39 -0.51
C VAL A 822 -15.53 -31.82 0.19
N LEU A 823 -15.51 -30.52 0.49
CA LEU A 823 -16.63 -29.83 1.13
C LEU A 823 -17.90 -29.80 0.25
N ALA A 824 -17.73 -29.56 -1.04
CA ALA A 824 -18.84 -29.54 -1.98
C ALA A 824 -19.49 -30.91 -2.16
N THR A 825 -18.69 -31.98 -2.23
CA THR A 825 -19.20 -33.38 -2.42
C THR A 825 -19.83 -33.93 -1.14
N SER A 826 -19.43 -33.44 0.04
CA SER A 826 -20.06 -33.81 1.33
C SER A 826 -21.26 -32.92 1.70
N ASP A 827 -21.67 -32.01 0.81
CA ASP A 827 -22.75 -31.03 1.04
C ASP A 827 -22.49 -30.13 2.27
N SER A 828 -21.21 -29.89 2.57
CA SER A 828 -20.77 -29.11 3.74
C SER A 828 -20.26 -27.71 3.37
N LEU A 829 -20.14 -27.41 2.09
CA LEU A 829 -19.56 -26.13 1.63
C LEU A 829 -20.50 -24.97 1.90
N ASP A 830 -20.01 -23.98 2.67
CA ASP A 830 -20.70 -22.68 2.83
C ASP A 830 -20.43 -21.81 1.58
N PRO A 831 -21.46 -21.48 0.81
CA PRO A 831 -21.33 -20.73 -0.43
C PRO A 831 -21.21 -19.20 -0.22
N ALA A 832 -21.15 -18.69 1.01
CA ALA A 832 -21.12 -17.26 1.29
C ALA A 832 -19.91 -16.58 0.62
N LEU A 833 -20.15 -15.38 0.05
CA LEU A 833 -19.15 -14.59 -0.66
C LEU A 833 -18.61 -13.47 0.23
N GLY A 834 -17.31 -13.17 0.07
CA GLY A 834 -16.65 -12.01 0.66
C GLY A 834 -16.61 -11.97 2.20
N GLY A 835 -16.11 -10.87 2.74
CA GLY A 835 -16.05 -10.63 4.17
C GLY A 835 -14.81 -11.21 4.87
N PRO A 836 -14.69 -11.02 6.18
CA PRO A 836 -13.51 -11.40 6.95
C PRO A 836 -13.13 -12.88 6.78
N SER A 837 -11.82 -13.12 6.80
CA SER A 837 -11.28 -14.48 6.68
C SER A 837 -11.58 -15.32 7.91
N VAL A 838 -11.80 -16.61 7.69
CA VAL A 838 -12.08 -17.58 8.75
C VAL A 838 -10.77 -18.11 9.32
N ARG A 839 -10.51 -17.85 10.58
CA ARG A 839 -9.43 -18.50 11.33
C ARG A 839 -9.85 -19.91 11.68
N GLN A 840 -9.15 -20.88 11.10
CA GLN A 840 -9.48 -22.30 11.29
C GLN A 840 -8.99 -22.86 12.62
N PHE A 841 -7.86 -22.35 13.11
CA PHE A 841 -7.25 -22.84 14.33
C PHE A 841 -7.43 -21.85 15.49
N VAL A 842 -7.53 -22.38 16.69
CA VAL A 842 -7.55 -21.57 17.91
C VAL A 842 -6.14 -21.02 18.13
N THR A 843 -6.05 -19.71 18.31
CA THR A 843 -4.77 -19.06 18.64
C THR A 843 -4.50 -19.15 20.13
N GLY A 844 -3.29 -19.58 20.49
CA GLY A 844 -2.75 -19.52 21.86
C GLY A 844 -2.08 -18.18 22.17
N PRO A 845 -1.53 -18.02 23.37
CA PRO A 845 -0.74 -16.85 23.72
C PRO A 845 0.45 -16.66 22.78
N PRO A 846 0.72 -15.42 22.31
CA PRO A 846 1.83 -15.19 21.40
C PRO A 846 3.18 -15.43 22.07
N VAL A 847 4.12 -16.02 21.33
CA VAL A 847 5.52 -16.13 21.71
C VAL A 847 6.32 -15.12 20.88
N GLN A 848 6.98 -14.18 21.51
CA GLN A 848 7.72 -13.09 20.84
C GLN A 848 6.86 -12.39 19.76
N LEU A 849 5.63 -12.03 20.11
CA LEU A 849 4.64 -11.42 19.21
C LEU A 849 4.14 -12.34 18.05
N THR A 850 4.64 -13.55 17.91
CA THR A 850 4.13 -14.52 16.94
C THR A 850 3.01 -15.33 17.58
N PRO A 851 1.79 -15.32 17.05
CA PRO A 851 0.70 -16.16 17.54
C PRO A 851 1.07 -17.65 17.45
N THR A 852 0.73 -18.41 18.47
CA THR A 852 0.83 -19.86 18.43
C THR A 852 -0.52 -20.46 18.07
N LEU A 853 -0.53 -21.59 17.38
CA LEU A 853 -1.76 -22.33 17.10
C LEU A 853 -1.91 -23.50 18.06
N ASN A 854 -3.13 -23.68 18.57
CA ASN A 854 -3.51 -24.86 19.34
C ASN A 854 -4.29 -25.83 18.44
N TYR A 855 -3.59 -26.77 17.80
CA TYR A 855 -4.22 -27.77 16.92
C TYR A 855 -5.12 -28.73 17.68
N GLU A 856 -4.85 -28.99 18.97
CA GLU A 856 -5.66 -29.89 19.80
C GLU A 856 -7.03 -29.31 20.14
N ALA A 857 -7.13 -27.97 20.21
CA ALA A 857 -8.38 -27.28 20.40
C ALA A 857 -9.22 -27.12 19.14
N TYR A 858 -8.77 -27.70 18.03
CA TYR A 858 -9.52 -27.67 16.78
C TYR A 858 -10.80 -28.47 16.89
N ASP A 859 -11.94 -27.77 16.84
CA ASP A 859 -13.26 -28.37 16.84
C ASP A 859 -13.90 -28.22 15.47
N TRP A 860 -13.85 -29.30 14.69
CA TRP A 860 -14.44 -29.36 13.37
C TRP A 860 -15.96 -29.17 13.36
N ALA A 861 -16.67 -29.47 14.44
CA ALA A 861 -18.12 -29.33 14.57
C ALA A 861 -18.54 -27.89 14.94
N ALA A 862 -17.70 -27.19 15.71
CA ALA A 862 -17.92 -25.81 16.11
C ALA A 862 -17.46 -24.78 15.08
N LEU A 863 -16.72 -25.20 14.06
CA LEU A 863 -16.30 -24.29 13.00
C LEU A 863 -17.52 -23.66 12.36
N PRO A 864 -17.61 -22.30 12.43
CA PRO A 864 -18.57 -21.61 11.62
C PRO A 864 -18.17 -21.83 10.18
N LYS A 865 -18.55 -23.03 9.64
CA LYS A 865 -18.66 -23.00 8.23
C LYS A 865 -17.41 -23.32 7.44
N HIS A 866 -17.53 -24.29 6.76
CA HIS A 866 -16.65 -24.75 5.73
C HIS A 866 -16.73 -23.81 4.51
N ARG A 867 -16.38 -22.53 4.69
CA ARG A 867 -16.29 -21.58 3.57
C ARG A 867 -15.24 -22.03 2.57
N ARG A 868 -15.33 -21.53 1.36
CA ARG A 868 -14.32 -21.78 0.33
C ARG A 868 -12.91 -21.42 0.83
N SER A 869 -11.94 -22.16 0.34
CA SER A 869 -10.54 -22.03 0.76
C SER A 869 -9.96 -20.63 0.60
N ILE A 870 -10.41 -19.87 -0.41
CA ILE A 870 -10.01 -18.46 -0.59
C ILE A 870 -10.38 -17.55 0.59
N TYR A 871 -11.34 -17.95 1.43
CA TYR A 871 -11.77 -17.21 2.62
C TYR A 871 -11.14 -17.73 3.91
N ARG A 872 -10.16 -18.62 3.83
CA ARG A 872 -9.35 -19.01 4.97
C ARG A 872 -8.39 -17.87 5.32
N PHE A 873 -8.11 -17.73 6.61
CA PHE A 873 -7.04 -16.84 7.06
C PHE A 873 -5.68 -17.44 6.68
N VAL A 874 -4.93 -16.76 5.86
CA VAL A 874 -3.65 -17.26 5.34
C VAL A 874 -2.51 -16.77 6.25
N TRP A 875 -1.96 -17.72 7.00
CA TRP A 875 -0.77 -17.50 7.81
C TRP A 875 0.49 -17.67 6.96
N ARG A 876 1.47 -16.77 7.13
CA ARG A 876 2.76 -16.90 6.44
C ARG A 876 3.75 -17.76 7.22
N GLY A 877 3.82 -17.57 8.53
CA GLY A 877 4.78 -18.26 9.40
C GLY A 877 4.22 -19.51 10.10
N VAL A 878 2.95 -19.84 9.91
CA VAL A 878 2.30 -20.96 10.61
C VAL A 878 1.67 -21.91 9.59
N PRO A 879 2.13 -23.19 9.55
CA PRO A 879 1.67 -24.16 8.58
C PRO A 879 0.19 -24.56 8.79
N ASP A 880 -0.51 -24.81 7.69
CA ASP A 880 -1.77 -25.53 7.67
C ASP A 880 -1.50 -26.97 7.18
N PRO A 881 -1.48 -27.97 8.08
CA PRO A 881 -1.02 -29.31 7.71
C PRO A 881 -1.78 -29.98 6.56
N PHE A 882 -3.06 -29.63 6.38
CA PHE A 882 -3.86 -30.17 5.27
C PHE A 882 -3.46 -29.52 3.94
N MET A 883 -3.31 -28.21 3.94
CA MET A 883 -3.01 -27.45 2.73
C MET A 883 -1.57 -27.69 2.27
N ASP A 884 -0.62 -27.68 3.21
CA ASP A 884 0.80 -27.93 2.93
C ASP A 884 1.05 -29.33 2.36
N ALA A 885 0.30 -30.35 2.85
CA ALA A 885 0.37 -31.70 2.29
C ALA A 885 -0.11 -31.80 0.83
N LEU A 886 -0.80 -30.78 0.34
CA LEU A 886 -1.37 -30.70 -1.01
C LEU A 886 -0.70 -29.63 -1.88
N ASP A 887 0.49 -29.23 -1.51
CA ASP A 887 1.29 -28.26 -2.27
C ASP A 887 0.60 -26.89 -2.34
N PHE A 888 0.20 -26.38 -1.16
CA PHE A 888 -0.32 -25.03 -1.04
C PHE A 888 0.79 -24.02 -1.32
N PRO A 889 0.55 -22.95 -2.03
CA PRO A 889 1.57 -21.89 -2.25
C PRO A 889 2.04 -21.28 -0.91
N ASP A 890 3.35 -21.19 -0.77
CA ASP A 890 4.04 -20.60 0.40
C ASP A 890 4.01 -19.06 0.38
#